data_035d6578aec6e1dcccab5e5575dc371f
#
_entry.id   035d6578aec6e1dcccab5e5575dc371f
#
_cell.length_a   1.000
_cell.length_b   1.000
_cell.length_c   1.000
_cell.angle_alpha   90.00
_cell.angle_beta   90.00
_cell.angle_gamma   90.00
#
_symmetry.space_group_name_H-M   'P 1'
#
loop_
_entity.id
_entity.type
_entity.pdbx_description
1 polymer ?
#
loop_
_entity_poly.entity_id
_entity_poly.type
_entity_poly.pdbx_seq_one_letter_code
_entity_poly.pdbx_strand_id
1 'polypeptide(L)'
;LLTGRNHHRVGNGQIAELANDWDGYTGRIPRTSATVAKVLGYYGYATAAFGKWHNTPANETTAVGPYTDWPAGEGIGFDYFYGFLAGESSQWEPAVVENTVRVDPSHGKEGYHFTEDMTDKAVTWMKQVHALTPDRPFFMYWAPGAAHGPHHIFKDWADKYKGKFDDGWDAMRERIYARQKQLGWIPQNTQLTPRPDTLSGWEDIPEDEKPFQRRLMEVFAGYTEHADVQAGRLLEALDELGIRDNTLIFYVWGDNGSSAEGQNGTISELLAQNGIRTQIKDHIRAMNELGGMDVLGSPKADNMYHAGWAWAGSTPHRSTKLVAAHFGGTRTPLVVSWPGKIKPDQTPRSQFHHLNDIVPTIYDVLDIQPPKLVDGISQDPLDGVSMTYTFDSPEASGQKKEQYFEIMGSRAIYQDEWIASVFGPRIPWKAGLDPAIFKWSPDNDLWELHDLSQDYSQAKNVAADHPEKVEALKKAFGVQAEANKVFPVGGGLWSAVFHPEDAPSNPATEFQFTQDVVGVPEFTAPKVGARSNLVTIEAELRPDSEGVLYALGAFSGGVALWVENGKLTYEYNLFEIERTRLESSDPLPSGKVNIEVETRKASSDHAAPLDVVIRIDGKEVTKGHVPRSAPLAFTANDAFDVGKDSYSPVALAYFDRKPFAFNGKIESLKVEYLK
;
A
#
# COMPACT_ATOMS: atom_id res chain seq x y z
N LEU A 1 -4.50 12.00 -9.09
CA LEU A 1 -3.26 12.76 -9.12
C LEU A 1 -2.71 12.87 -10.56
N LEU A 2 -2.22 11.78 -11.17
CA LEU A 2 -1.46 11.79 -12.44
C LEU A 2 -2.26 12.14 -13.70
N THR A 3 -3.58 12.06 -13.66
CA THR A 3 -4.45 12.26 -14.83
C THR A 3 -5.30 13.53 -14.76
N GLY A 4 -5.40 14.19 -13.60
CA GLY A 4 -6.32 15.31 -13.36
C GLY A 4 -7.79 14.91 -13.36
N ARG A 5 -8.07 13.61 -13.17
CA ARG A 5 -9.42 13.04 -13.22
C ARG A 5 -9.75 12.29 -11.93
N ASN A 6 -11.03 12.07 -11.71
CA ASN A 6 -11.53 11.30 -10.57
C ASN A 6 -11.16 9.82 -10.70
N HIS A 7 -10.93 9.16 -9.56
CA HIS A 7 -10.37 7.81 -9.49
C HIS A 7 -11.25 6.74 -10.16
N HIS A 8 -12.57 6.75 -10.00
CA HIS A 8 -13.44 5.81 -10.71
C HIS A 8 -13.46 6.05 -12.23
N ARG A 9 -13.41 7.33 -12.68
CA ARG A 9 -13.33 7.63 -14.12
C ARG A 9 -12.13 6.96 -14.77
N VAL A 10 -11.04 6.82 -14.02
CA VAL A 10 -9.80 6.18 -14.49
C VAL A 10 -9.67 4.71 -14.06
N GLY A 11 -10.76 4.07 -13.66
CA GLY A 11 -10.78 2.64 -13.34
C GLY A 11 -10.24 2.28 -11.95
N ASN A 12 -9.88 3.26 -11.11
CA ASN A 12 -9.24 3.05 -9.81
C ASN A 12 -10.20 3.24 -8.62
N GLY A 13 -11.45 2.79 -8.75
CA GLY A 13 -12.40 2.71 -7.63
C GLY A 13 -12.03 1.63 -6.60
N GLN A 14 -11.06 0.77 -6.94
CA GLN A 14 -10.45 -0.22 -6.06
C GLN A 14 -8.97 -0.37 -6.42
N ILE A 15 -8.15 -0.90 -5.49
CA ILE A 15 -6.73 -1.22 -5.72
C ILE A 15 -6.59 -2.34 -6.76
N ALA A 16 -5.44 -2.39 -7.42
CA ALA A 16 -5.20 -3.29 -8.54
C ALA A 16 -5.39 -4.78 -8.21
N GLU A 17 -5.03 -5.20 -6.98
CA GLU A 17 -5.16 -6.57 -6.49
C GLU A 17 -6.62 -7.03 -6.29
N LEU A 18 -7.52 -6.08 -6.10
CA LEU A 18 -8.94 -6.30 -5.84
C LEU A 18 -9.84 -5.69 -6.94
N ALA A 19 -9.25 -5.40 -8.09
CA ALA A 19 -9.99 -4.92 -9.26
C ALA A 19 -11.06 -5.93 -9.70
N ASN A 20 -12.05 -5.43 -10.44
CA ASN A 20 -13.13 -6.24 -11.02
C ASN A 20 -13.52 -5.71 -12.40
N ASP A 21 -14.50 -6.34 -13.05
CA ASP A 21 -14.86 -6.05 -14.44
C ASP A 21 -15.75 -4.81 -14.65
N TRP A 22 -16.12 -4.09 -13.59
CA TRP A 22 -16.87 -2.83 -13.75
C TRP A 22 -15.97 -1.68 -14.17
N ASP A 23 -16.41 -0.87 -15.11
CA ASP A 23 -15.66 0.24 -15.73
C ASP A 23 -14.92 1.16 -14.73
N GLY A 24 -15.50 1.46 -13.57
CA GLY A 24 -14.89 2.29 -12.53
C GLY A 24 -13.89 1.55 -11.64
N TYR A 25 -13.73 0.20 -11.78
CA TYR A 25 -13.03 -0.65 -10.82
C TYR A 25 -12.01 -1.60 -11.46
N THR A 26 -11.63 -1.35 -12.70
CA THR A 26 -10.78 -2.26 -13.50
C THR A 26 -9.31 -2.30 -13.04
N GLY A 27 -8.88 -1.40 -12.14
CA GLY A 27 -7.48 -1.26 -11.74
C GLY A 27 -6.55 -0.80 -12.87
N ARG A 28 -7.12 -0.31 -13.98
CA ARG A 28 -6.39 0.07 -15.20
C ARG A 28 -6.71 1.50 -15.60
N ILE A 29 -5.69 2.34 -15.74
CA ILE A 29 -5.84 3.71 -16.26
C ILE A 29 -6.16 3.63 -17.77
N PRO A 30 -7.34 4.10 -18.23
CA PRO A 30 -7.70 3.99 -19.63
C PRO A 30 -6.91 4.99 -20.48
N ARG A 31 -6.65 4.67 -21.73
CA ARG A 31 -5.93 5.56 -22.67
C ARG A 31 -6.67 6.87 -22.98
N THR A 32 -7.96 6.94 -22.67
CA THR A 32 -8.76 8.18 -22.72
C THR A 32 -8.40 9.15 -21.59
N SER A 33 -7.51 8.75 -20.68
CA SER A 33 -7.09 9.51 -19.50
C SER A 33 -5.57 9.57 -19.40
N ALA A 34 -4.93 10.13 -20.43
CA ALA A 34 -3.47 10.26 -20.47
C ALA A 34 -2.92 10.93 -19.21
N THR A 35 -1.78 10.43 -18.74
CA THR A 35 -1.08 10.97 -17.57
C THR A 35 -0.37 12.28 -17.91
N VAL A 36 -0.09 13.07 -16.89
CA VAL A 36 0.73 14.29 -17.02
C VAL A 36 2.13 13.97 -17.55
N ALA A 37 2.73 12.83 -17.15
CA ALA A 37 4.03 12.40 -17.67
C ALA A 37 4.00 12.20 -19.18
N LYS A 38 2.99 11.47 -19.68
CA LYS A 38 2.80 11.24 -21.12
C LYS A 38 2.66 12.55 -21.90
N VAL A 39 1.84 13.46 -21.37
CA VAL A 39 1.61 14.76 -22.04
C VAL A 39 2.86 15.62 -22.01
N LEU A 40 3.54 15.75 -20.86
CA LEU A 40 4.77 16.54 -20.76
C LEU A 40 5.91 15.98 -21.65
N GLY A 41 5.97 14.67 -21.84
CA GLY A 41 6.89 14.04 -22.78
C GLY A 41 6.74 14.61 -24.19
N TYR A 42 5.52 14.88 -24.68
CA TYR A 42 5.30 15.54 -25.98
C TYR A 42 5.75 17.01 -26.02
N TYR A 43 5.84 17.67 -24.87
CA TYR A 43 6.38 19.01 -24.74
C TYR A 43 7.90 19.01 -24.48
N GLY A 44 8.57 17.86 -24.64
CA GLY A 44 10.03 17.73 -24.55
C GLY A 44 10.57 17.55 -23.13
N TYR A 45 9.74 17.35 -22.13
CA TYR A 45 10.20 17.07 -20.77
C TYR A 45 10.88 15.70 -20.68
N ALA A 46 11.93 15.60 -19.86
CA ALA A 46 12.38 14.33 -19.33
C ALA A 46 11.47 13.92 -18.18
N THR A 47 11.00 12.67 -18.15
CA THR A 47 10.02 12.24 -17.17
C THR A 47 10.50 11.02 -16.39
N ALA A 48 10.39 11.04 -15.05
CA ALA A 48 10.78 9.91 -14.23
C ALA A 48 9.85 9.71 -13.04
N ALA A 49 9.68 8.43 -12.65
CA ALA A 49 8.98 8.07 -11.42
C ALA A 49 9.88 7.21 -10.54
N PHE A 50 9.81 7.44 -9.22
CA PHE A 50 10.60 6.74 -8.21
C PHE A 50 9.71 6.27 -7.07
N GLY A 51 9.85 5.00 -6.66
CA GLY A 51 9.21 4.44 -5.49
C GLY A 51 7.93 3.66 -5.78
N LYS A 52 6.87 3.89 -4.98
CA LYS A 52 5.59 3.19 -5.07
C LYS A 52 4.81 3.60 -6.31
N TRP A 53 4.33 2.61 -7.05
CA TRP A 53 3.49 2.86 -8.22
C TRP A 53 2.00 2.48 -8.02
N HIS A 54 1.71 1.23 -7.71
CA HIS A 54 0.38 0.68 -7.37
C HIS A 54 -0.74 0.92 -8.40
N ASN A 55 -0.41 1.10 -9.69
CA ASN A 55 -1.37 1.35 -10.77
C ASN A 55 -1.19 0.39 -11.97
N THR A 56 -0.31 -0.61 -11.86
CA THR A 56 -0.22 -1.70 -12.83
C THR A 56 -1.22 -2.78 -12.42
N PRO A 57 -2.07 -3.29 -13.35
CA PRO A 57 -2.94 -4.42 -13.05
C PRO A 57 -2.16 -5.59 -12.43
N ALA A 58 -2.67 -6.17 -11.34
CA ALA A 58 -1.94 -7.16 -10.54
C ALA A 58 -1.49 -8.39 -11.36
N ASN A 59 -2.30 -8.81 -12.32
CA ASN A 59 -1.98 -9.93 -13.23
C ASN A 59 -0.98 -9.58 -14.35
N GLU A 60 -0.56 -8.32 -14.46
CA GLU A 60 0.41 -7.84 -15.47
C GLU A 60 1.77 -7.47 -14.85
N THR A 61 1.96 -7.64 -13.55
CA THR A 61 3.21 -7.32 -12.86
C THR A 61 4.32 -8.36 -13.06
N THR A 62 4.11 -9.34 -13.93
CA THR A 62 5.08 -10.41 -14.24
C THR A 62 6.19 -9.96 -15.18
N ALA A 63 7.28 -10.72 -15.23
CA ALA A 63 8.40 -10.50 -16.13
C ALA A 63 8.07 -10.63 -17.64
N VAL A 64 6.86 -11.07 -17.95
CA VAL A 64 6.39 -11.18 -19.36
C VAL A 64 5.41 -10.07 -19.74
N GLY A 65 5.07 -9.18 -18.80
CA GLY A 65 4.14 -8.07 -19.02
C GLY A 65 2.69 -8.52 -19.23
N PRO A 66 1.88 -7.78 -20.03
CA PRO A 66 2.28 -6.66 -20.91
C PRO A 66 2.80 -5.44 -20.15
N TYR A 67 3.76 -4.72 -20.72
CA TYR A 67 4.39 -3.56 -20.06
C TYR A 67 3.66 -2.24 -20.32
N THR A 68 2.57 -2.25 -21.06
CA THR A 68 1.83 -1.04 -21.46
C THR A 68 1.43 -0.17 -20.28
N ASP A 69 0.99 -0.79 -19.19
CA ASP A 69 0.47 -0.11 -18.00
C ASP A 69 1.50 -0.06 -16.85
N TRP A 70 2.76 -0.35 -17.16
CA TRP A 70 3.87 -0.11 -16.26
C TRP A 70 4.27 1.36 -16.28
N PRO A 71 4.91 1.91 -15.24
CA PRO A 71 5.28 3.33 -15.20
C PRO A 71 6.08 3.79 -16.41
N ALA A 72 7.14 3.04 -16.80
CA ALA A 72 7.93 3.26 -17.99
C ALA A 72 7.29 2.67 -19.26
N GLY A 73 6.02 2.29 -19.19
CA GLY A 73 5.28 1.76 -20.32
C GLY A 73 4.70 2.85 -21.22
N GLU A 74 4.46 2.49 -22.46
CA GLU A 74 3.95 3.41 -23.48
C GLU A 74 2.60 4.04 -23.10
N GLY A 75 1.74 3.31 -22.39
CA GLY A 75 0.43 3.81 -21.96
C GLY A 75 0.51 4.86 -20.85
N ILE A 76 1.48 4.75 -19.95
CA ILE A 76 1.69 5.63 -18.80
C ILE A 76 2.64 6.79 -19.14
N GLY A 77 3.80 6.51 -19.73
CA GLY A 77 4.64 7.49 -20.39
C GLY A 77 5.72 8.17 -19.56
N PHE A 78 6.25 7.54 -18.52
CA PHE A 78 7.51 7.95 -17.93
C PHE A 78 8.69 7.41 -18.76
N ASP A 79 9.71 8.23 -18.95
CA ASP A 79 10.97 7.83 -19.63
C ASP A 79 11.80 6.88 -18.76
N TYR A 80 11.68 7.02 -17.42
CA TYR A 80 12.42 6.21 -16.45
C TYR A 80 11.57 5.89 -15.24
N PHE A 81 11.74 4.68 -14.72
CA PHE A 81 11.11 4.21 -13.47
C PHE A 81 12.10 3.43 -12.62
N TYR A 82 12.09 3.69 -11.32
CA TYR A 82 12.81 2.89 -10.33
C TYR A 82 11.97 2.76 -9.07
N GLY A 83 11.42 1.57 -8.81
CA GLY A 83 10.50 1.39 -7.70
C GLY A 83 9.84 0.02 -7.65
N PHE A 84 8.72 -0.08 -6.96
CA PHE A 84 7.91 -1.29 -6.85
C PHE A 84 6.49 -1.05 -7.38
N LEU A 85 5.88 -2.14 -7.91
CA LEU A 85 4.60 -2.05 -8.61
C LEU A 85 3.40 -2.23 -7.69
N ALA A 86 3.57 -2.88 -6.55
CA ALA A 86 2.53 -3.22 -5.59
C ALA A 86 2.17 -2.05 -4.63
N GLY A 87 1.23 -2.31 -3.72
CA GLY A 87 0.76 -1.34 -2.72
C GLY A 87 1.73 -1.05 -1.59
N GLU A 88 2.64 -1.99 -1.32
CA GLU A 88 3.64 -1.89 -0.26
C GLU A 88 4.89 -2.70 -0.61
N SER A 89 5.97 -2.48 0.12
CA SER A 89 7.23 -3.22 -0.02
C SER A 89 8.06 -3.13 1.24
N SER A 90 8.84 -4.17 1.53
CA SER A 90 9.92 -4.08 2.51
C SER A 90 10.87 -2.94 2.16
N GLN A 91 11.32 -2.17 3.16
CA GLN A 91 12.37 -1.17 2.96
C GLN A 91 13.77 -1.77 3.00
N TRP A 92 13.88 -3.00 3.53
CA TRP A 92 15.14 -3.70 3.69
C TRP A 92 15.46 -4.62 2.51
N GLU A 93 14.44 -5.28 1.98
CA GLU A 93 14.55 -6.33 0.95
C GLU A 93 13.42 -6.16 -0.07
N PRO A 94 13.39 -5.02 -0.80
CA PRO A 94 12.31 -4.71 -1.72
C PRO A 94 12.45 -5.48 -3.04
N ALA A 95 11.33 -5.95 -3.58
CA ALA A 95 11.26 -6.44 -4.95
C ALA A 95 11.14 -5.25 -5.92
N VAL A 96 12.26 -4.73 -6.38
CA VAL A 96 12.35 -3.51 -7.19
C VAL A 96 12.32 -3.81 -8.69
N VAL A 97 11.79 -2.86 -9.42
CA VAL A 97 11.82 -2.83 -10.89
C VAL A 97 12.54 -1.57 -11.34
N GLU A 98 13.48 -1.71 -12.28
CA GLU A 98 14.08 -0.61 -13.03
C GLU A 98 13.55 -0.66 -14.46
N ASN A 99 12.71 0.30 -14.83
CA ASN A 99 11.89 0.30 -16.04
C ASN A 99 10.97 -0.93 -16.14
N THR A 100 11.39 -1.99 -16.81
CA THR A 100 10.65 -3.25 -16.97
C THR A 100 11.43 -4.46 -16.48
N VAL A 101 12.60 -4.24 -15.85
CA VAL A 101 13.51 -5.30 -15.41
C VAL A 101 13.49 -5.38 -13.87
N ARG A 102 13.25 -6.57 -13.32
CA ARG A 102 13.39 -6.80 -11.89
C ARG A 102 14.84 -6.75 -11.48
N VAL A 103 15.11 -6.05 -10.38
CA VAL A 103 16.45 -5.89 -9.80
C VAL A 103 16.39 -6.18 -8.30
N ASP A 104 17.50 -6.64 -7.75
CA ASP A 104 17.66 -6.83 -6.30
C ASP A 104 18.74 -5.86 -5.79
N PRO A 105 18.36 -4.63 -5.45
CA PRO A 105 19.33 -3.61 -5.06
C PRO A 105 19.87 -3.80 -3.64
N SER A 106 19.20 -4.61 -2.81
CA SER A 106 19.60 -4.89 -1.43
C SER A 106 20.64 -5.99 -1.30
N HIS A 107 20.75 -6.86 -2.33
CA HIS A 107 21.63 -8.02 -2.29
C HIS A 107 23.09 -7.67 -1.93
N GLY A 108 23.57 -8.28 -0.85
CA GLY A 108 24.94 -8.09 -0.36
C GLY A 108 25.25 -6.71 0.23
N LYS A 109 24.26 -5.85 0.46
CA LYS A 109 24.43 -4.53 1.07
C LYS A 109 24.00 -4.55 2.54
N GLU A 110 24.94 -4.32 3.42
CA GLU A 110 24.66 -4.03 4.83
C GLU A 110 24.12 -2.60 4.99
N GLY A 111 23.13 -2.42 5.87
CA GLY A 111 22.54 -1.10 6.12
C GLY A 111 21.74 -0.51 4.97
N TYR A 112 21.27 -1.34 4.04
CA TYR A 112 20.41 -0.89 2.95
C TYR A 112 19.04 -0.41 3.46
N HIS A 113 18.52 0.64 2.85
CA HIS A 113 17.13 1.11 3.03
C HIS A 113 16.60 1.67 1.72
N PHE A 114 15.46 1.16 1.27
CA PHE A 114 14.95 1.48 -0.06
C PHE A 114 14.64 2.97 -0.28
N THR A 115 14.10 3.67 0.74
CA THR A 115 13.83 5.11 0.61
C THR A 115 15.12 5.92 0.39
N GLU A 116 16.26 5.50 0.95
CA GLU A 116 17.58 6.12 0.66
C GLU A 116 18.03 5.80 -0.77
N ASP A 117 17.99 4.53 -1.17
CA ASP A 117 18.43 4.07 -2.49
C ASP A 117 17.62 4.73 -3.62
N MET A 118 16.29 4.77 -3.50
CA MET A 118 15.46 5.45 -4.52
C MET A 118 15.72 6.96 -4.59
N THR A 119 16.07 7.59 -3.46
CA THR A 119 16.43 9.00 -3.43
C THR A 119 17.78 9.23 -4.10
N ASP A 120 18.77 8.36 -3.87
CA ASP A 120 20.06 8.40 -4.57
C ASP A 120 19.90 8.25 -6.09
N LYS A 121 19.03 7.34 -6.52
CA LYS A 121 18.68 7.18 -7.95
C LYS A 121 18.02 8.44 -8.50
N ALA A 122 17.08 9.05 -7.77
CA ALA A 122 16.39 10.26 -8.19
C ALA A 122 17.35 11.46 -8.32
N VAL A 123 18.22 11.68 -7.33
CA VAL A 123 19.26 12.72 -7.35
C VAL A 123 20.23 12.49 -8.51
N THR A 124 20.67 11.26 -8.70
CA THR A 124 21.57 10.91 -9.81
C THR A 124 20.93 11.18 -11.17
N TRP A 125 19.67 10.76 -11.36
CA TRP A 125 18.91 11.00 -12.57
C TRP A 125 18.77 12.50 -12.87
N MET A 126 18.41 13.29 -11.86
CA MET A 126 18.25 14.74 -11.98
C MET A 126 19.57 15.42 -12.39
N LYS A 127 20.71 15.03 -11.75
CA LYS A 127 22.04 15.52 -12.08
C LYS A 127 22.46 15.14 -13.52
N GLN A 128 22.11 13.95 -13.98
CA GLN A 128 22.37 13.49 -15.35
C GLN A 128 21.54 14.28 -16.39
N VAL A 129 20.24 14.48 -16.14
CA VAL A 129 19.40 15.30 -17.04
C VAL A 129 19.98 16.70 -17.17
N HIS A 130 20.30 17.33 -16.03
CA HIS A 130 20.86 18.68 -16.03
C HIS A 130 22.23 18.77 -16.72
N ALA A 131 23.10 17.78 -16.52
CA ALA A 131 24.46 17.79 -17.12
C ALA A 131 24.45 17.52 -18.63
N LEU A 132 23.59 16.61 -19.09
CA LEU A 132 23.57 16.18 -20.50
C LEU A 132 22.66 17.03 -21.37
N THR A 133 21.58 17.56 -20.79
CA THR A 133 20.56 18.35 -21.49
C THR A 133 20.10 19.51 -20.62
N PRO A 134 20.97 20.52 -20.31
CA PRO A 134 20.69 21.57 -19.31
C PRO A 134 19.46 22.41 -19.63
N ASP A 135 19.09 22.54 -20.90
CA ASP A 135 17.91 23.27 -21.34
C ASP A 135 16.63 22.43 -21.38
N ARG A 136 16.73 21.11 -21.17
CA ARG A 136 15.58 20.21 -21.17
C ARG A 136 14.89 20.26 -19.81
N PRO A 137 13.60 20.66 -19.73
CA PRO A 137 12.86 20.60 -18.48
C PRO A 137 12.60 19.15 -18.08
N PHE A 138 12.31 18.93 -16.78
CA PHE A 138 11.97 17.60 -16.29
C PHE A 138 10.70 17.60 -15.46
N PHE A 139 10.06 16.43 -15.40
CA PHE A 139 8.98 16.09 -14.48
C PHE A 139 9.38 14.86 -13.69
N MET A 140 9.41 14.98 -12.36
CA MET A 140 9.73 13.89 -11.44
C MET A 140 8.53 13.60 -10.54
N TYR A 141 8.15 12.32 -10.44
CA TYR A 141 7.21 11.80 -9.47
C TYR A 141 7.97 10.94 -8.46
N TRP A 142 8.21 11.48 -7.25
CA TRP A 142 8.90 10.79 -6.18
C TRP A 142 7.86 10.40 -5.12
N ALA A 143 7.58 9.11 -4.99
CA ALA A 143 6.52 8.53 -4.16
C ALA A 143 7.10 7.41 -3.28
N PRO A 144 7.69 7.72 -2.11
CA PRO A 144 8.25 6.69 -1.24
C PRO A 144 7.15 5.76 -0.72
N GLY A 145 7.53 4.52 -0.35
CA GLY A 145 6.65 3.63 0.39
C GLY A 145 6.32 4.15 1.79
N ALA A 146 7.20 4.94 2.37
CA ALA A 146 6.98 5.63 3.64
C ALA A 146 5.89 6.72 3.50
N ALA A 147 5.00 6.88 4.49
CA ALA A 147 4.93 6.13 5.74
C ALA A 147 3.81 5.08 5.76
N HIS A 148 3.51 4.42 4.61
CA HIS A 148 2.66 3.24 4.57
C HIS A 148 3.35 2.08 5.30
N GLY A 149 2.58 1.09 5.76
CA GLY A 149 3.16 -0.16 6.24
C GLY A 149 3.96 -0.91 5.16
N PRO A 150 4.84 -1.81 5.55
CA PRO A 150 5.36 -2.00 6.90
C PRO A 150 6.22 -0.83 7.37
N HIS A 151 6.15 -0.50 8.67
CA HIS A 151 6.94 0.59 9.24
C HIS A 151 8.37 0.11 9.48
N HIS A 152 9.21 0.20 8.48
CA HIS A 152 10.60 -0.22 8.49
C HIS A 152 11.54 0.97 8.65
N ILE A 153 12.36 0.96 9.70
CA ILE A 153 13.34 2.04 9.97
C ILE A 153 14.47 1.55 10.86
N PHE A 154 15.65 2.12 10.70
CA PHE A 154 16.78 1.92 11.59
C PHE A 154 16.41 2.26 13.03
N LYS A 155 16.91 1.43 13.96
CA LYS A 155 16.66 1.57 15.41
C LYS A 155 16.94 2.98 15.92
N ASP A 156 18.03 3.60 15.47
CA ASP A 156 18.45 4.93 15.93
C ASP A 156 17.44 6.03 15.59
N TRP A 157 16.72 5.91 14.47
CA TRP A 157 15.64 6.82 14.12
C TRP A 157 14.44 6.65 15.03
N ALA A 158 14.04 5.42 15.29
CA ALA A 158 12.95 5.12 16.22
C ALA A 158 13.29 5.59 17.66
N ASP A 159 14.53 5.40 18.08
CA ASP A 159 15.00 5.76 19.43
C ASP A 159 15.03 7.28 19.70
N LYS A 160 15.06 8.13 18.67
CA LYS A 160 14.85 9.60 18.80
C LYS A 160 13.51 9.93 19.46
N TYR A 161 12.53 9.05 19.30
CA TYR A 161 11.16 9.24 19.78
C TYR A 161 10.86 8.51 21.08
N LYS A 162 11.83 7.81 21.65
CA LYS A 162 11.65 7.06 22.89
C LYS A 162 11.07 7.94 24.01
N GLY A 163 9.94 7.48 24.56
CA GLY A 163 9.22 8.17 25.63
C GLY A 163 8.36 9.37 25.19
N LYS A 164 8.29 9.68 23.88
CA LYS A 164 7.46 10.80 23.38
C LYS A 164 5.96 10.47 23.32
N PHE A 165 5.61 9.22 23.47
CA PHE A 165 4.24 8.72 23.36
C PHE A 165 3.76 7.99 24.61
N ASP A 166 4.40 8.23 25.76
CA ASP A 166 4.11 7.54 27.03
C ASP A 166 2.70 7.82 27.55
N ASP A 167 2.14 8.97 27.24
CA ASP A 167 0.80 9.42 27.65
C ASP A 167 -0.32 8.99 26.66
N GLY A 168 0.03 8.26 25.60
CA GLY A 168 -0.93 7.65 24.69
C GLY A 168 -1.57 8.56 23.64
N TRP A 169 -2.43 7.95 22.82
CA TRP A 169 -3.02 8.63 21.65
C TRP A 169 -4.09 9.66 22.00
N ASP A 170 -4.84 9.50 23.08
CA ASP A 170 -5.83 10.51 23.51
C ASP A 170 -5.14 11.82 23.88
N ALA A 171 -4.07 11.77 24.69
CA ALA A 171 -3.26 12.93 25.05
C ALA A 171 -2.50 13.51 23.85
N MET A 172 -1.97 12.67 22.97
CA MET A 172 -1.35 13.10 21.72
C MET A 172 -2.30 13.92 20.86
N ARG A 173 -3.56 13.47 20.72
CA ARG A 173 -4.59 14.16 19.95
C ARG A 173 -4.87 15.55 20.48
N GLU A 174 -5.00 15.71 21.80
CA GLU A 174 -5.16 17.01 22.45
C GLU A 174 -3.96 17.94 22.18
N ARG A 175 -2.73 17.43 22.28
CA ARG A 175 -1.53 18.22 21.98
C ARG A 175 -1.47 18.68 20.53
N ILE A 176 -1.80 17.81 19.58
CA ILE A 176 -1.83 18.15 18.15
C ILE A 176 -2.87 19.26 17.92
N TYR A 177 -4.09 19.11 18.46
CA TYR A 177 -5.15 20.09 18.32
C TYR A 177 -4.75 21.48 18.89
N ALA A 178 -4.20 21.50 20.09
CA ALA A 178 -3.71 22.74 20.69
C ALA A 178 -2.60 23.38 19.83
N ARG A 179 -1.70 22.57 19.28
CA ARG A 179 -0.59 23.05 18.43
C ARG A 179 -1.09 23.58 17.09
N GLN A 180 -2.05 22.92 16.46
CA GLN A 180 -2.67 23.38 15.21
C GLN A 180 -3.32 24.75 15.39
N LYS A 181 -4.06 24.98 16.49
CA LYS A 181 -4.62 26.28 16.83
C LYS A 181 -3.55 27.35 17.07
N GLN A 182 -2.52 27.02 17.83
CA GLN A 182 -1.39 27.92 18.12
C GLN A 182 -0.69 28.38 16.85
N LEU A 183 -0.53 27.47 15.87
CA LEU A 183 0.10 27.75 14.58
C LEU A 183 -0.83 28.46 13.59
N GLY A 184 -2.13 28.57 13.90
CA GLY A 184 -3.11 29.10 12.97
C GLY A 184 -3.42 28.21 11.77
N TRP A 185 -3.10 26.93 11.86
CA TRP A 185 -3.35 25.95 10.78
C TRP A 185 -4.82 25.55 10.68
N ILE A 186 -5.55 25.70 11.78
CA ILE A 186 -7.00 25.47 11.83
C ILE A 186 -7.70 26.69 12.41
N PRO A 187 -8.97 26.95 12.05
CA PRO A 187 -9.76 28.03 12.63
C PRO A 187 -9.85 27.92 14.17
N GLN A 188 -9.85 29.07 14.86
CA GLN A 188 -9.88 29.10 16.33
C GLN A 188 -11.17 28.50 16.93
N ASN A 189 -12.27 28.55 16.18
CA ASN A 189 -13.57 27.98 16.59
C ASN A 189 -13.71 26.49 16.25
N THR A 190 -12.68 25.86 15.65
CA THR A 190 -12.71 24.42 15.33
C THR A 190 -12.99 23.61 16.58
N GLN A 191 -13.87 22.62 16.48
CA GLN A 191 -14.17 21.66 17.53
C GLN A 191 -13.29 20.41 17.36
N LEU A 192 -12.75 19.89 18.46
CA LEU A 192 -12.09 18.59 18.44
C LEU A 192 -13.18 17.50 18.42
N THR A 193 -13.15 16.65 17.40
CA THR A 193 -14.14 15.57 17.30
C THR A 193 -13.83 14.45 18.29
N PRO A 194 -14.88 13.83 18.88
CA PRO A 194 -14.71 12.79 19.88
C PRO A 194 -14.10 11.50 19.26
N ARG A 195 -13.56 10.66 20.14
CA ARG A 195 -13.14 9.31 19.76
C ARG A 195 -14.38 8.46 19.45
N PRO A 196 -14.34 7.66 18.35
CA PRO A 196 -15.43 6.72 18.08
C PRO A 196 -15.60 5.69 19.20
N ASP A 197 -16.83 5.36 19.57
CA ASP A 197 -17.13 4.36 20.61
C ASP A 197 -16.57 2.95 20.29
N THR A 198 -16.31 2.71 19.02
CA THR A 198 -15.75 1.43 18.52
C THR A 198 -14.21 1.38 18.54
N LEU A 199 -13.54 2.46 18.96
CA LEU A 199 -12.09 2.56 19.08
C LEU A 199 -11.70 2.67 20.55
N SER A 200 -10.84 1.78 21.04
CA SER A 200 -10.35 1.78 22.42
C SER A 200 -9.61 3.06 22.78
N GLY A 201 -9.81 3.58 23.97
CA GLY A 201 -8.99 4.64 24.54
C GLY A 201 -7.66 4.10 25.05
N TRP A 202 -6.70 4.99 25.27
CA TRP A 202 -5.40 4.59 25.83
C TRP A 202 -5.51 3.93 27.20
N GLU A 203 -6.41 4.44 28.03
CA GLU A 203 -6.63 3.88 29.37
C GLU A 203 -7.30 2.49 29.35
N ASP A 204 -7.92 2.10 28.23
CA ASP A 204 -8.51 0.78 28.05
C ASP A 204 -7.47 -0.30 27.70
N ILE A 205 -6.24 0.11 27.35
CA ILE A 205 -5.15 -0.80 26.97
C ILE A 205 -4.49 -1.38 28.23
N PRO A 206 -4.33 -2.73 28.30
CA PRO A 206 -3.62 -3.38 29.40
C PRO A 206 -2.21 -2.82 29.60
N GLU A 207 -1.80 -2.66 30.86
CA GLU A 207 -0.51 -2.05 31.20
C GLU A 207 0.69 -2.81 30.63
N ASP A 208 0.60 -4.12 30.50
CA ASP A 208 1.62 -5.01 29.91
C ASP A 208 1.67 -4.91 28.38
N GLU A 209 0.63 -4.39 27.72
CA GLU A 209 0.60 -4.15 26.26
C GLU A 209 1.07 -2.74 25.88
N LYS A 210 0.95 -1.75 26.78
CA LYS A 210 1.30 -0.34 26.50
C LYS A 210 2.74 -0.15 26.00
N PRO A 211 3.78 -0.84 26.50
CA PRO A 211 5.15 -0.71 25.96
C PRO A 211 5.23 -1.09 24.47
N PHE A 212 4.55 -2.16 24.04
CA PHE A 212 4.47 -2.57 22.65
C PHE A 212 3.80 -1.47 21.79
N GLN A 213 2.65 -0.95 22.24
CA GLN A 213 1.92 0.10 21.53
C GLN A 213 2.73 1.39 21.37
N ARG A 214 3.46 1.79 22.41
CA ARG A 214 4.36 2.96 22.35
C ARG A 214 5.49 2.77 21.35
N ARG A 215 6.13 1.59 21.38
CA ARG A 215 7.24 1.30 20.47
C ARG A 215 6.80 1.29 19.00
N LEU A 216 5.63 0.77 18.68
CA LEU A 216 5.07 0.83 17.32
C LEU A 216 4.95 2.28 16.82
N MET A 217 4.53 3.22 17.68
CA MET A 217 4.44 4.64 17.32
C MET A 217 5.80 5.33 17.24
N GLU A 218 6.75 4.97 18.09
CA GLU A 218 8.15 5.47 18.01
C GLU A 218 8.79 5.07 16.67
N VAL A 219 8.59 3.82 16.23
CA VAL A 219 9.07 3.32 14.94
C VAL A 219 8.42 4.12 13.80
N PHE A 220 7.10 4.30 13.82
CA PHE A 220 6.40 5.10 12.80
C PHE A 220 6.91 6.54 12.74
N ALA A 221 7.11 7.19 13.87
CA ALA A 221 7.60 8.57 13.92
C ALA A 221 9.01 8.70 13.36
N GLY A 222 9.90 7.75 13.69
CA GLY A 222 11.26 7.70 13.12
C GLY A 222 11.24 7.44 11.60
N TYR A 223 10.36 6.56 11.13
CA TYR A 223 10.18 6.26 9.71
C TYR A 223 9.68 7.48 8.94
N THR A 224 8.74 8.21 9.52
CA THR A 224 8.17 9.43 8.93
C THR A 224 9.23 10.55 8.84
N GLU A 225 10.01 10.80 9.92
CA GLU A 225 11.10 11.79 9.91
C GLU A 225 12.17 11.42 8.88
N HIS A 226 12.54 10.14 8.79
CA HIS A 226 13.51 9.68 7.79
C HIS A 226 13.05 9.95 6.35
N ALA A 227 11.78 9.69 6.03
CA ALA A 227 11.24 9.97 4.72
C ALA A 227 11.26 11.47 4.38
N ASP A 228 10.95 12.34 5.35
CA ASP A 228 11.02 13.79 5.19
C ASP A 228 12.46 14.26 4.94
N VAL A 229 13.44 13.70 5.64
CA VAL A 229 14.86 13.98 5.39
C VAL A 229 15.27 13.56 3.98
N GLN A 230 14.78 12.42 3.47
CA GLN A 230 15.06 12.01 2.09
C GLN A 230 14.43 12.95 1.06
N ALA A 231 13.22 13.46 1.32
CA ALA A 231 12.63 14.53 0.49
C ALA A 231 13.50 15.81 0.52
N GLY A 232 14.05 16.18 1.69
CA GLY A 232 14.98 17.28 1.84
C GLY A 232 16.20 17.16 0.93
N ARG A 233 16.78 15.96 0.76
CA ARG A 233 17.92 15.71 -0.14
C ARG A 233 17.63 16.02 -1.61
N LEU A 234 16.38 15.83 -2.06
CA LEU A 234 15.98 16.25 -3.42
C LEU A 234 16.00 17.78 -3.55
N LEU A 235 15.56 18.49 -2.52
CA LEU A 235 15.59 19.96 -2.50
C LEU A 235 17.04 20.48 -2.49
N GLU A 236 17.91 19.88 -1.69
CA GLU A 236 19.35 20.18 -1.67
C GLU A 236 19.99 20.00 -3.04
N ALA A 237 19.64 18.91 -3.75
CA ALA A 237 20.13 18.67 -5.11
C ALA A 237 19.66 19.74 -6.12
N LEU A 238 18.42 20.26 -5.98
CA LEU A 238 17.95 21.39 -6.81
C LEU A 238 18.74 22.68 -6.52
N ASP A 239 19.08 22.91 -5.26
CA ASP A 239 19.90 24.06 -4.84
C ASP A 239 21.34 23.93 -5.35
N GLU A 240 21.97 22.74 -5.24
CA GLU A 240 23.30 22.46 -5.80
C GLU A 240 23.38 22.67 -7.31
N LEU A 241 22.30 22.34 -8.03
CA LEU A 241 22.21 22.54 -9.48
C LEU A 241 21.83 23.97 -9.89
N GLY A 242 21.45 24.82 -8.92
CA GLY A 242 21.02 26.20 -9.19
C GLY A 242 19.69 26.33 -9.92
N ILE A 243 18.83 25.31 -9.88
CA ILE A 243 17.54 25.26 -10.60
C ILE A 243 16.32 25.35 -9.68
N ARG A 244 16.53 25.47 -8.35
CA ARG A 244 15.47 25.53 -7.34
C ARG A 244 14.43 26.63 -7.63
N ASP A 245 14.88 27.82 -8.02
CA ASP A 245 14.02 28.98 -8.28
C ASP A 245 13.09 28.78 -9.47
N ASN A 246 13.47 27.92 -10.41
CA ASN A 246 12.69 27.58 -11.61
C ASN A 246 12.02 26.20 -11.51
N THR A 247 11.88 25.65 -10.33
CA THR A 247 11.24 24.35 -10.10
C THR A 247 9.99 24.51 -9.25
N LEU A 248 8.83 24.13 -9.82
CA LEU A 248 7.56 24.01 -9.09
C LEU A 248 7.52 22.68 -8.37
N ILE A 249 7.28 22.69 -7.06
CA ILE A 249 7.25 21.53 -6.20
C ILE A 249 5.91 21.41 -5.50
N PHE A 250 5.28 20.25 -5.64
CA PHE A 250 4.13 19.85 -4.84
C PHE A 250 4.61 18.79 -3.82
N TYR A 251 4.53 19.12 -2.53
CA TYR A 251 4.81 18.18 -1.46
C TYR A 251 3.49 17.73 -0.83
N VAL A 252 3.03 16.55 -1.24
CA VAL A 252 1.79 15.95 -0.75
C VAL A 252 2.15 15.02 0.41
N TRP A 253 1.68 15.33 1.60
CA TRP A 253 1.92 14.53 2.80
C TRP A 253 0.84 13.44 2.93
N GLY A 254 0.90 12.45 2.06
CA GLY A 254 -0.07 11.37 1.97
C GLY A 254 -1.23 11.68 1.03
N ASP A 255 -1.73 10.65 0.38
CA ASP A 255 -2.84 10.66 -0.58
C ASP A 255 -4.21 10.44 0.09
N ASN A 256 -4.21 10.04 1.35
CA ASN A 256 -5.37 9.83 2.22
C ASN A 256 -5.00 10.05 3.68
N GLY A 257 -5.98 9.97 4.57
CA GLY A 257 -5.77 10.08 6.01
C GLY A 257 -4.94 8.92 6.60
N SER A 258 -4.55 9.07 7.86
CA SER A 258 -3.73 8.08 8.59
C SER A 258 -4.35 6.69 8.55
N SER A 259 -3.53 5.66 8.31
CA SER A 259 -3.98 4.26 8.20
C SER A 259 -4.27 3.64 9.56
N ALA A 260 -5.48 3.10 9.71
CA ALA A 260 -5.89 2.29 10.85
C ALA A 260 -5.75 0.77 10.57
N GLU A 261 -5.07 0.39 9.50
CA GLU A 261 -4.97 -1.01 9.05
C GLU A 261 -4.20 -1.89 10.03
N GLY A 262 -3.33 -1.30 10.88
CA GLY A 262 -2.72 -2.02 12.01
C GLY A 262 -3.70 -2.42 13.11
N GLN A 263 -4.97 -1.96 13.05
CA GLN A 263 -6.06 -2.30 13.99
C GLN A 263 -5.66 -2.15 15.46
N ASN A 264 -5.40 -3.24 16.17
CA ASN A 264 -4.97 -3.22 17.58
C ASN A 264 -3.45 -3.11 17.73
N GLY A 265 -2.71 -2.86 16.66
CA GLY A 265 -1.25 -2.94 16.60
C GLY A 265 -0.79 -4.34 16.20
N THR A 266 0.22 -4.44 15.33
CA THR A 266 0.64 -5.72 14.76
C THR A 266 2.14 -5.77 14.48
N ILE A 267 2.72 -6.97 14.48
CA ILE A 267 4.07 -7.24 13.95
C ILE A 267 4.03 -7.65 12.47
N SER A 268 2.85 -7.99 11.93
CA SER A 268 2.68 -8.32 10.53
C SER A 268 1.41 -7.67 9.99
N GLU A 269 1.56 -6.81 9.00
CA GLU A 269 0.48 -6.01 8.43
C GLU A 269 -0.61 -6.87 7.77
N LEU A 270 -0.20 -7.90 7.02
CA LEU A 270 -1.13 -8.69 6.23
C LEU A 270 -2.09 -9.57 7.04
N LEU A 271 -1.88 -9.72 8.33
CA LEU A 271 -2.85 -10.37 9.22
C LEU A 271 -4.24 -9.72 9.14
N ALA A 272 -4.27 -8.38 9.16
CA ALA A 272 -5.50 -7.62 9.08
C ALA A 272 -6.17 -7.74 7.71
N GLN A 273 -5.39 -7.66 6.64
CA GLN A 273 -5.88 -7.77 5.25
C GLN A 273 -6.41 -9.18 4.95
N ASN A 274 -5.78 -10.21 5.53
CA ASN A 274 -6.27 -11.59 5.48
C ASN A 274 -7.48 -11.85 6.40
N GLY A 275 -7.93 -10.87 7.18
CA GLY A 275 -9.06 -11.02 8.10
C GLY A 275 -8.80 -11.99 9.26
N ILE A 276 -7.53 -12.26 9.57
CA ILE A 276 -7.14 -13.19 10.64
C ILE A 276 -7.14 -12.47 11.98
N ARG A 277 -8.02 -12.90 12.87
CA ARG A 277 -8.09 -12.35 14.23
C ARG A 277 -6.96 -12.88 15.10
N THR A 278 -6.26 -11.98 15.79
CA THR A 278 -5.18 -12.27 16.75
C THR A 278 -5.40 -11.51 18.05
N GLN A 279 -4.64 -11.86 19.08
CA GLN A 279 -4.57 -11.14 20.35
C GLN A 279 -3.19 -10.50 20.46
N ILE A 280 -3.10 -9.33 21.08
CA ILE A 280 -1.81 -8.60 21.20
C ILE A 280 -0.74 -9.43 21.91
N LYS A 281 -1.12 -10.27 22.85
CA LYS A 281 -0.18 -11.21 23.49
C LYS A 281 0.50 -12.18 22.49
N ASP A 282 -0.16 -12.52 21.38
CA ASP A 282 0.44 -13.39 20.35
C ASP A 282 1.54 -12.62 19.58
N HIS A 283 1.29 -11.34 19.30
CA HIS A 283 2.29 -10.44 18.70
C HIS A 283 3.48 -10.21 19.62
N ILE A 284 3.24 -9.94 20.92
CA ILE A 284 4.29 -9.74 21.91
C ILE A 284 5.12 -11.01 22.08
N ARG A 285 4.48 -12.20 22.10
CA ARG A 285 5.19 -13.49 22.17
C ARG A 285 6.11 -13.65 20.95
N ALA A 286 5.57 -13.51 19.73
CA ALA A 286 6.34 -13.65 18.49
C ALA A 286 7.49 -12.62 18.42
N MET A 287 7.22 -11.36 18.76
CA MET A 287 8.24 -10.32 18.87
C MET A 287 9.38 -10.73 19.83
N ASN A 288 9.05 -11.28 21.00
CA ASN A 288 10.05 -11.72 21.98
C ASN A 288 10.88 -12.92 21.47
N GLU A 289 10.28 -13.84 20.76
CA GLU A 289 10.96 -14.97 20.11
C GLU A 289 11.93 -14.51 19.01
N LEU A 290 11.65 -13.38 18.35
CA LEU A 290 12.47 -12.77 17.31
C LEU A 290 13.58 -11.86 17.82
N GLY A 291 13.62 -11.56 19.13
CA GLY A 291 14.68 -10.74 19.73
C GLY A 291 14.19 -9.57 20.59
N GLY A 292 12.89 -9.46 20.84
CA GLY A 292 12.28 -8.45 21.69
C GLY A 292 11.94 -7.15 20.99
N MET A 293 11.81 -6.07 21.76
CA MET A 293 11.29 -4.78 21.30
C MET A 293 12.10 -4.13 20.15
N ASP A 294 13.38 -4.45 20.07
CA ASP A 294 14.29 -3.92 19.04
C ASP A 294 14.07 -4.55 17.65
N VAL A 295 13.24 -5.61 17.55
CA VAL A 295 12.89 -6.20 16.25
C VAL A 295 11.89 -5.33 15.47
N LEU A 296 11.13 -4.50 16.18
CA LEU A 296 10.16 -3.61 15.54
C LEU A 296 10.87 -2.55 14.70
N GLY A 297 10.51 -2.47 13.43
CA GLY A 297 11.16 -1.64 12.41
C GLY A 297 12.29 -2.34 11.66
N SER A 298 12.75 -3.51 12.10
CA SER A 298 13.80 -4.30 11.47
C SER A 298 13.27 -5.18 10.32
N PRO A 299 14.13 -5.83 9.52
CA PRO A 299 13.69 -6.75 8.47
C PRO A 299 12.97 -8.02 8.98
N LYS A 300 12.85 -8.20 10.29
CA LYS A 300 12.18 -9.34 10.93
C LYS A 300 10.78 -9.02 11.47
N ALA A 301 10.18 -7.87 11.11
CA ALA A 301 8.82 -7.53 11.52
C ALA A 301 8.19 -6.51 10.58
N ASP A 302 7.09 -6.86 9.93
CA ASP A 302 6.30 -5.95 9.10
C ASP A 302 5.25 -5.22 9.95
N ASN A 303 5.72 -4.52 10.97
CA ASN A 303 4.88 -3.94 11.99
C ASN A 303 4.10 -2.69 11.56
N MET A 304 2.90 -2.54 12.15
CA MET A 304 2.09 -1.33 12.08
C MET A 304 1.53 -0.93 13.44
N TYR A 305 1.33 0.38 13.64
CA TYR A 305 0.80 0.95 14.86
C TYR A 305 -0.69 0.68 15.07
N HIS A 306 -1.14 0.84 16.32
CA HIS A 306 -2.56 0.75 16.71
C HIS A 306 -3.38 1.88 16.08
N ALA A 307 -4.62 1.57 15.68
CA ALA A 307 -5.56 2.51 15.08
C ALA A 307 -5.83 3.78 15.92
N GLY A 308 -5.62 3.73 17.23
CA GLY A 308 -5.67 4.90 18.10
C GLY A 308 -4.65 5.97 17.72
N TRP A 309 -3.45 5.56 17.31
CA TRP A 309 -2.42 6.49 16.81
C TRP A 309 -2.82 7.09 15.45
N ALA A 310 -3.44 6.28 14.56
CA ALA A 310 -3.98 6.77 13.29
C ALA A 310 -5.05 7.83 13.52
N TRP A 311 -5.99 7.58 14.44
CA TRP A 311 -7.01 8.55 14.82
C TRP A 311 -6.42 9.83 15.41
N ALA A 312 -5.39 9.72 16.26
CA ALA A 312 -4.68 10.88 16.76
C ALA A 312 -4.00 11.66 15.64
N GLY A 313 -3.41 10.98 14.65
CA GLY A 313 -2.82 11.58 13.46
C GLY A 313 -3.82 12.29 12.56
N SER A 314 -5.11 11.95 12.62
CA SER A 314 -6.17 12.58 11.83
C SER A 314 -6.79 13.83 12.48
N THR A 315 -6.22 14.35 13.58
CA THR A 315 -6.69 15.53 14.31
C THR A 315 -6.84 16.76 13.41
N PRO A 316 -7.93 17.56 13.52
CA PRO A 316 -9.05 17.45 14.46
C PRO A 316 -10.23 16.60 13.96
N HIS A 317 -10.08 15.97 12.80
CA HIS A 317 -11.17 15.31 12.07
C HIS A 317 -11.52 13.93 12.65
N ARG A 318 -12.70 13.45 12.29
CA ARG A 318 -13.15 12.07 12.57
C ARG A 318 -12.55 11.11 11.56
N SER A 319 -12.46 9.84 11.95
CA SER A 319 -12.11 8.70 11.10
C SER A 319 -10.64 8.69 10.62
N THR A 320 -10.35 7.76 9.73
CA THR A 320 -9.02 7.43 9.22
C THR A 320 -9.13 7.00 7.76
N LYS A 321 -8.04 6.61 7.12
CA LYS A 321 -8.00 5.97 5.79
C LYS A 321 -9.18 4.99 5.61
N LEU A 322 -9.68 4.82 4.40
CA LEU A 322 -10.85 4.02 3.98
C LEU A 322 -12.22 4.60 4.38
N VAL A 323 -12.29 5.78 4.96
CA VAL A 323 -13.55 6.45 5.26
C VAL A 323 -13.67 7.73 4.41
N ALA A 324 -14.30 7.62 3.25
CA ALA A 324 -14.52 8.74 2.34
C ALA A 324 -15.49 9.82 2.90
N ALA A 325 -16.30 9.44 3.87
CA ALA A 325 -17.31 10.31 4.49
C ALA A 325 -16.72 11.46 5.31
N HIS A 326 -15.52 11.29 5.86
CA HIS A 326 -14.95 12.20 6.83
C HIS A 326 -13.54 12.65 6.46
N PHE A 327 -13.21 13.89 6.78
CA PHE A 327 -11.92 14.48 6.47
C PHE A 327 -10.72 13.80 7.14
N GLY A 328 -10.91 13.05 8.21
CA GLY A 328 -9.84 12.20 8.76
C GLY A 328 -9.40 11.08 7.82
N GLY A 329 -10.25 10.71 6.85
CA GLY A 329 -9.90 9.75 5.79
C GLY A 329 -9.43 10.38 4.49
N THR A 330 -9.75 11.66 4.23
CA THR A 330 -9.59 12.26 2.90
C THR A 330 -8.78 13.55 2.87
N ARG A 331 -8.65 14.27 3.98
CA ARG A 331 -7.95 15.56 4.02
C ARG A 331 -6.52 15.39 4.50
N THR A 332 -5.57 15.76 3.64
CA THR A 332 -4.14 15.68 3.90
C THR A 332 -3.44 17.01 3.59
N PRO A 333 -2.28 17.29 4.21
CA PRO A 333 -1.52 18.49 3.92
C PRO A 333 -0.91 18.48 2.52
N LEU A 334 -0.91 19.65 1.89
CA LEU A 334 -0.20 19.94 0.65
C LEU A 334 0.61 21.21 0.81
N VAL A 335 1.88 21.17 0.44
CA VAL A 335 2.73 22.37 0.33
C VAL A 335 3.09 22.57 -1.14
N VAL A 336 2.97 23.82 -1.61
CA VAL A 336 3.40 24.23 -2.96
C VAL A 336 4.57 25.21 -2.81
N SER A 337 5.67 24.93 -3.49
CA SER A 337 6.88 25.77 -3.45
C SER A 337 7.38 26.04 -4.86
N TRP A 338 7.56 27.32 -5.18
CA TRP A 338 8.18 27.79 -6.42
C TRP A 338 8.88 29.14 -6.17
N PRO A 339 10.10 29.14 -5.63
CA PRO A 339 10.73 30.37 -5.11
C PRO A 339 10.83 31.52 -6.11
N GLY A 340 11.08 31.22 -7.39
CA GLY A 340 11.14 32.25 -8.45
C GLY A 340 9.79 32.86 -8.85
N LYS A 341 8.67 32.32 -8.37
CA LYS A 341 7.31 32.75 -8.79
C LYS A 341 6.36 32.97 -7.61
N ILE A 342 6.44 32.18 -6.55
CA ILE A 342 5.55 32.23 -5.40
C ILE A 342 6.33 32.84 -4.23
N LYS A 343 5.81 33.91 -3.64
CA LYS A 343 6.42 34.50 -2.44
C LYS A 343 6.26 33.53 -1.25
N PRO A 344 7.29 33.41 -0.39
CA PRO A 344 7.18 32.62 0.83
C PRO A 344 6.03 33.16 1.71
N ASP A 345 5.04 32.30 1.96
CA ASP A 345 3.89 32.62 2.78
C ASP A 345 3.39 31.36 3.48
N GLN A 346 3.32 31.39 4.82
CA GLN A 346 2.87 30.28 5.63
C GLN A 346 1.36 30.35 5.94
N THR A 347 0.64 31.35 5.42
CA THR A 347 -0.81 31.45 5.60
C THR A 347 -1.49 30.27 4.91
N PRO A 348 -2.27 29.44 5.64
CA PRO A 348 -2.98 28.33 5.04
C PRO A 348 -3.94 28.79 3.94
N ARG A 349 -3.98 28.08 2.83
CA ARG A 349 -4.99 28.24 1.78
C ARG A 349 -6.21 27.41 2.17
N SER A 350 -7.31 28.08 2.54
CA SER A 350 -8.53 27.43 3.03
C SER A 350 -9.51 27.04 1.94
N GLN A 351 -9.23 27.40 0.69
CA GLN A 351 -10.04 26.99 -0.47
C GLN A 351 -10.07 25.46 -0.57
N PHE A 352 -11.25 24.92 -0.91
CA PHE A 352 -11.38 23.49 -1.16
C PHE A 352 -10.64 23.10 -2.43
N HIS A 353 -9.75 22.12 -2.32
CA HIS A 353 -9.01 21.51 -3.42
C HIS A 353 -8.99 19.98 -3.29
N HIS A 354 -8.69 19.32 -4.40
CA HIS A 354 -8.55 17.87 -4.49
C HIS A 354 -7.27 17.51 -5.28
N LEU A 355 -6.72 16.31 -5.09
CA LEU A 355 -5.49 15.90 -5.78
C LEU A 355 -5.60 15.92 -7.32
N ASN A 356 -6.81 15.83 -7.88
CA ASN A 356 -7.01 15.97 -9.32
C ASN A 356 -6.78 17.41 -9.84
N ASP A 357 -6.60 18.38 -8.93
CA ASP A 357 -6.33 19.79 -9.28
C ASP A 357 -4.84 20.04 -9.62
N ILE A 358 -3.94 19.11 -9.26
CA ILE A 358 -2.51 19.24 -9.52
C ILE A 358 -2.21 19.26 -11.03
N VAL A 359 -2.79 18.37 -11.81
CA VAL A 359 -2.53 18.32 -13.27
C VAL A 359 -3.01 19.56 -14.00
N PRO A 360 -4.25 20.05 -13.81
CA PRO A 360 -4.65 21.34 -14.41
C PRO A 360 -3.81 22.52 -13.92
N THR A 361 -3.27 22.48 -12.69
CA THR A 361 -2.32 23.51 -12.21
C THR A 361 -1.01 23.46 -12.98
N ILE A 362 -0.46 22.25 -13.22
CA ILE A 362 0.75 22.07 -14.04
C ILE A 362 0.52 22.60 -15.46
N TYR A 363 -0.61 22.27 -16.07
CA TYR A 363 -0.91 22.75 -17.43
C TYR A 363 -1.08 24.27 -17.47
N ASP A 364 -1.72 24.85 -16.47
CA ASP A 364 -1.95 26.30 -16.38
C ASP A 364 -0.62 27.08 -16.26
N VAL A 365 0.29 26.67 -15.36
CA VAL A 365 1.61 27.33 -15.21
C VAL A 365 2.52 27.18 -16.43
N LEU A 366 2.30 26.17 -17.26
CA LEU A 366 3.05 25.89 -18.47
C LEU A 366 2.37 26.41 -19.75
N ASP A 367 1.20 27.06 -19.64
CA ASP A 367 0.37 27.49 -20.78
C ASP A 367 0.05 26.31 -21.75
N ILE A 368 -0.14 25.12 -21.20
CA ILE A 368 -0.52 23.93 -21.94
C ILE A 368 -2.05 23.80 -21.93
N GLN A 369 -2.66 23.83 -23.12
CA GLN A 369 -4.07 23.49 -23.23
C GLN A 369 -4.25 21.98 -23.08
N PRO A 370 -5.18 21.51 -22.23
CA PRO A 370 -5.43 20.08 -22.09
C PRO A 370 -5.65 19.42 -23.46
N PRO A 371 -4.85 18.39 -23.81
CA PRO A 371 -4.92 17.81 -25.14
C PRO A 371 -6.27 17.11 -25.36
N LYS A 372 -6.88 17.31 -26.51
CA LYS A 372 -8.10 16.59 -26.93
C LYS A 372 -7.82 15.22 -27.51
N LEU A 373 -6.61 15.02 -28.01
CA LEU A 373 -6.14 13.76 -28.58
C LEU A 373 -4.74 13.46 -28.04
N VAL A 374 -4.52 12.23 -27.63
CA VAL A 374 -3.19 11.68 -27.27
C VAL A 374 -3.06 10.33 -27.97
N ASP A 375 -2.01 10.12 -28.75
CA ASP A 375 -1.82 8.93 -29.60
C ASP A 375 -3.02 8.58 -30.49
N GLY A 376 -3.76 9.62 -30.96
CA GLY A 376 -4.96 9.45 -31.76
C GLY A 376 -6.23 9.06 -30.96
N ILE A 377 -6.14 8.99 -29.65
CA ILE A 377 -7.26 8.64 -28.75
C ILE A 377 -7.84 9.92 -28.15
N SER A 378 -9.19 10.07 -28.25
CA SER A 378 -9.90 11.18 -27.63
C SER A 378 -9.76 11.14 -26.12
N GLN A 379 -9.48 12.30 -25.52
CA GLN A 379 -9.27 12.41 -24.07
C GLN A 379 -10.55 12.82 -23.34
N ASP A 380 -10.80 12.17 -22.21
CA ASP A 380 -11.82 12.58 -21.27
C ASP A 380 -11.50 13.98 -20.70
N PRO A 381 -12.49 14.80 -20.35
CA PRO A 381 -12.25 16.10 -19.74
C PRO A 381 -11.53 15.94 -18.38
N LEU A 382 -10.78 16.98 -17.99
CA LEU A 382 -10.23 17.07 -16.63
C LEU A 382 -11.38 17.33 -15.64
N ASP A 383 -11.31 16.72 -14.45
CA ASP A 383 -12.24 16.96 -13.34
C ASP A 383 -11.67 17.98 -12.34
N GLY A 384 -10.36 18.22 -12.39
CA GLY A 384 -9.66 19.17 -11.54
C GLY A 384 -9.77 20.61 -12.05
N VAL A 385 -9.46 21.56 -11.16
CA VAL A 385 -9.33 22.98 -11.43
C VAL A 385 -7.93 23.48 -11.04
N SER A 386 -7.37 24.46 -11.76
CA SER A 386 -6.06 25.03 -11.41
C SER A 386 -6.09 25.70 -10.03
N MET A 387 -5.02 25.51 -9.25
CA MET A 387 -4.80 26.18 -7.96
C MET A 387 -4.02 27.50 -8.08
N THR A 388 -3.57 27.90 -9.27
CA THR A 388 -2.70 29.06 -9.49
C THR A 388 -3.26 30.35 -8.89
N TYR A 389 -4.59 30.51 -8.87
CA TYR A 389 -5.28 31.67 -8.28
C TYR A 389 -5.02 31.84 -6.77
N THR A 390 -4.56 30.80 -6.07
CA THR A 390 -4.25 30.83 -4.64
C THR A 390 -2.80 31.22 -4.35
N PHE A 391 -1.90 31.19 -5.35
CA PHE A 391 -0.47 31.34 -5.14
C PHE A 391 -0.11 32.66 -4.46
N ASP A 392 -0.66 33.77 -4.96
CA ASP A 392 -0.41 35.09 -4.42
C ASP A 392 -1.60 35.68 -3.64
N SER A 393 -2.69 34.93 -3.47
CA SER A 393 -3.94 35.39 -2.88
C SER A 393 -4.57 34.38 -1.95
N PRO A 394 -4.12 34.32 -0.68
CA PRO A 394 -4.66 33.34 0.30
C PRO A 394 -6.18 33.53 0.54
N GLU A 395 -6.71 34.76 0.35
CA GLU A 395 -8.12 35.09 0.54
C GLU A 395 -8.95 34.96 -0.75
N ALA A 396 -8.38 34.45 -1.85
CA ALA A 396 -9.13 34.30 -3.10
C ALA A 396 -10.33 33.35 -2.92
N SER A 397 -11.44 33.65 -3.58
CA SER A 397 -12.63 32.78 -3.56
C SER A 397 -12.33 31.43 -4.19
N GLY A 398 -12.72 30.33 -3.53
CA GLY A 398 -12.52 28.97 -4.02
C GLY A 398 -13.18 28.73 -5.39
N GLN A 399 -12.44 28.13 -6.31
CA GLN A 399 -12.93 27.84 -7.66
C GLN A 399 -13.51 26.43 -7.78
N LYS A 400 -13.04 25.46 -6.99
CA LYS A 400 -13.61 24.10 -6.97
C LYS A 400 -14.92 24.11 -6.19
N LYS A 401 -16.02 23.89 -6.88
CA LYS A 401 -17.37 24.02 -6.33
C LYS A 401 -18.00 22.69 -5.93
N GLU A 402 -17.54 21.59 -6.53
CA GLU A 402 -18.12 20.27 -6.30
C GLU A 402 -17.03 19.20 -6.37
N GLN A 403 -17.10 18.20 -5.49
CA GLN A 403 -16.28 16.99 -5.50
C GLN A 403 -16.99 15.86 -4.79
N TYR A 404 -17.11 14.71 -5.44
CA TYR A 404 -17.54 13.47 -4.78
C TYR A 404 -16.35 12.68 -4.25
N PHE A 405 -16.63 11.81 -3.29
CA PHE A 405 -15.73 10.79 -2.73
C PHE A 405 -16.48 9.49 -2.60
N GLU A 406 -15.83 8.37 -2.89
CA GLU A 406 -16.34 7.03 -2.61
C GLU A 406 -15.20 6.03 -2.48
N ILE A 407 -15.28 5.15 -1.50
CA ILE A 407 -14.49 3.94 -1.34
C ILE A 407 -15.28 2.89 -0.55
N MET A 408 -15.47 1.70 -1.12
CA MET A 408 -16.11 0.55 -0.45
C MET A 408 -17.44 0.89 0.25
N GLY A 409 -18.26 1.77 -0.35
CA GLY A 409 -19.57 2.20 0.18
C GLY A 409 -19.52 3.42 1.10
N SER A 410 -18.38 3.77 1.68
CA SER A 410 -18.19 5.07 2.33
C SER A 410 -18.13 6.16 1.27
N ARG A 411 -18.94 7.23 1.41
CA ARG A 411 -19.07 8.23 0.35
C ARG A 411 -19.41 9.61 0.86
N ALA A 412 -19.09 10.62 0.06
CA ALA A 412 -19.46 12.00 0.33
C ALA A 412 -19.60 12.81 -0.97
N ILE A 413 -20.29 13.92 -0.88
CA ILE A 413 -20.35 14.99 -1.87
C ILE A 413 -20.15 16.34 -1.20
N TYR A 414 -19.09 17.04 -1.62
CA TYR A 414 -18.86 18.44 -1.30
C TYR A 414 -19.52 19.32 -2.37
N GLN A 415 -20.24 20.33 -1.98
CA GLN A 415 -20.76 21.37 -2.86
C GLN A 415 -20.92 22.70 -2.11
N ASP A 416 -20.19 23.73 -2.55
CA ASP A 416 -20.30 25.11 -2.04
C ASP A 416 -20.30 25.18 -0.50
N GLU A 417 -19.22 24.68 0.14
CA GLU A 417 -19.01 24.66 1.60
C GLU A 417 -19.94 23.73 2.40
N TRP A 418 -20.78 22.96 1.73
CA TRP A 418 -21.56 21.88 2.35
C TRP A 418 -21.00 20.52 1.98
N ILE A 419 -21.05 19.60 2.89
CA ILE A 419 -20.74 18.18 2.63
C ILE A 419 -21.82 17.28 3.17
N ALA A 420 -22.39 16.45 2.30
CA ALA A 420 -23.26 15.35 2.71
C ALA A 420 -22.47 14.04 2.58
N SER A 421 -22.61 13.15 3.57
CA SER A 421 -21.77 11.95 3.63
C SER A 421 -22.44 10.75 4.26
N VAL A 422 -21.92 9.57 3.96
CA VAL A 422 -22.30 8.26 4.53
C VAL A 422 -21.04 7.53 4.96
N PHE A 423 -20.98 7.10 6.22
CA PHE A 423 -19.83 6.39 6.76
C PHE A 423 -19.51 5.08 6.00
N GLY A 424 -20.54 4.37 5.55
CA GLY A 424 -20.39 3.08 4.86
C GLY A 424 -20.38 1.87 5.79
N PRO A 425 -20.32 0.65 5.22
CA PRO A 425 -20.50 -0.59 5.98
C PRO A 425 -19.25 -1.06 6.72
N ARG A 426 -18.05 -0.56 6.35
CA ARG A 426 -16.77 -1.01 6.92
C ARG A 426 -16.28 -0.04 7.99
N ILE A 427 -15.83 -0.59 9.12
CA ILE A 427 -15.11 0.12 10.18
C ILE A 427 -13.63 -0.25 10.09
N PRO A 428 -12.74 0.61 9.56
CA PRO A 428 -11.36 0.25 9.25
C PRO A 428 -10.53 -0.22 10.45
N TRP A 429 -10.79 0.33 11.62
CA TRP A 429 -10.06 0.03 12.86
C TRP A 429 -10.59 -1.19 13.64
N LYS A 430 -11.65 -1.84 13.16
CA LYS A 430 -12.21 -3.04 13.80
C LYS A 430 -11.63 -4.30 13.19
N ALA A 431 -11.08 -5.17 14.03
CA ALA A 431 -10.48 -6.42 13.58
C ALA A 431 -11.50 -7.38 12.94
N GLY A 432 -11.16 -7.86 11.74
CA GLY A 432 -11.98 -8.75 10.94
C GLY A 432 -13.18 -8.06 10.27
N LEU A 433 -13.92 -8.81 9.44
CA LEU A 433 -15.13 -8.32 8.78
C LEU A 433 -16.32 -8.41 9.74
N ASP A 434 -17.12 -7.34 9.81
CA ASP A 434 -18.42 -7.38 10.50
C ASP A 434 -19.42 -8.17 9.64
N PRO A 435 -20.09 -9.21 10.16
CA PRO A 435 -21.08 -9.97 9.40
C PRO A 435 -22.23 -9.12 8.84
N ALA A 436 -22.48 -7.93 9.40
CA ALA A 436 -23.46 -7.00 8.89
C ALA A 436 -23.14 -6.49 7.47
N ILE A 437 -21.88 -6.52 7.07
CA ILE A 437 -21.47 -6.10 5.71
C ILE A 437 -22.16 -6.91 4.62
N PHE A 438 -22.42 -8.21 4.85
CA PHE A 438 -23.08 -9.09 3.89
C PHE A 438 -24.59 -8.80 3.73
N LYS A 439 -25.16 -7.94 4.57
CA LYS A 439 -26.56 -7.50 4.51
C LYS A 439 -26.71 -6.03 4.19
N TRP A 440 -25.56 -5.35 3.95
CA TRP A 440 -25.57 -3.93 3.65
C TRP A 440 -26.22 -3.65 2.27
N SER A 441 -26.97 -2.55 2.24
CA SER A 441 -27.48 -1.96 1.00
C SER A 441 -27.37 -0.45 1.08
N PRO A 442 -26.86 0.22 0.03
CA PRO A 442 -26.74 1.66 0.01
C PRO A 442 -28.07 2.41 0.14
N ASP A 443 -29.20 1.76 -0.14
CA ASP A 443 -30.55 2.34 -0.02
C ASP A 443 -30.97 2.58 1.44
N ASN A 444 -30.35 1.86 2.38
CA ASN A 444 -30.64 1.95 3.80
C ASN A 444 -29.70 2.88 4.56
N ASP A 445 -28.76 3.51 3.87
CA ASP A 445 -27.74 4.33 4.49
C ASP A 445 -28.30 5.67 5.01
N LEU A 446 -27.82 6.06 6.18
CA LEU A 446 -28.15 7.35 6.79
C LEU A 446 -27.12 8.39 6.36
N TRP A 447 -27.60 9.49 5.80
CA TRP A 447 -26.77 10.60 5.40
C TRP A 447 -26.57 11.58 6.54
N GLU A 448 -25.34 12.00 6.75
CA GLU A 448 -24.95 13.14 7.57
C GLU A 448 -24.81 14.38 6.67
N LEU A 449 -24.96 15.58 7.27
CA LEU A 449 -24.75 16.86 6.61
C LEU A 449 -23.95 17.79 7.51
N HIS A 450 -22.95 18.46 6.93
CA HIS A 450 -22.11 19.42 7.64
C HIS A 450 -21.97 20.72 6.83
N ASP A 451 -22.09 21.86 7.52
CA ASP A 451 -21.80 23.19 7.01
C ASP A 451 -20.34 23.55 7.30
N LEU A 452 -19.46 23.38 6.32
CA LEU A 452 -18.02 23.58 6.48
C LEU A 452 -17.61 25.04 6.70
N SER A 453 -18.49 26.00 6.40
CA SER A 453 -18.28 27.42 6.72
C SER A 453 -18.29 27.67 8.22
N GLN A 454 -18.98 26.82 8.98
CA GLN A 454 -19.14 26.92 10.45
C GLN A 454 -18.46 25.77 11.20
N ASP A 455 -18.32 24.61 10.55
CA ASP A 455 -17.86 23.37 11.15
C ASP A 455 -16.69 22.77 10.35
N TYR A 456 -15.48 23.26 10.61
CA TYR A 456 -14.24 22.84 9.94
C TYR A 456 -13.96 21.34 10.05
N SER A 457 -14.36 20.70 11.17
CA SER A 457 -13.98 19.32 11.52
C SER A 457 -15.06 18.28 11.28
N GLN A 458 -16.24 18.65 10.78
CA GLN A 458 -17.43 17.80 10.66
C GLN A 458 -17.87 17.26 12.03
N ALA A 459 -17.85 18.12 13.06
CA ALA A 459 -18.20 17.75 14.44
C ALA A 459 -19.71 17.70 14.65
N LYS A 460 -20.50 18.50 13.89
CA LYS A 460 -21.93 18.66 14.07
C LYS A 460 -22.70 18.22 12.83
N ASN A 461 -23.43 17.11 12.94
CA ASN A 461 -24.37 16.70 11.90
C ASN A 461 -25.66 17.55 11.99
N VAL A 462 -25.98 18.29 10.92
CA VAL A 462 -27.17 19.17 10.82
C VAL A 462 -28.19 18.64 9.80
N ALA A 463 -28.15 17.36 9.43
CA ALA A 463 -29.05 16.76 8.44
C ALA A 463 -30.52 16.89 8.81
N ALA A 464 -30.86 16.77 10.08
CA ALA A 464 -32.24 16.89 10.57
C ALA A 464 -32.79 18.33 10.45
N ASP A 465 -31.91 19.34 10.50
CA ASP A 465 -32.27 20.75 10.40
C ASP A 465 -32.43 21.21 8.93
N HIS A 466 -31.81 20.45 7.98
CA HIS A 466 -31.76 20.83 6.55
C HIS A 466 -32.05 19.64 5.61
N PRO A 467 -33.22 18.98 5.73
CA PRO A 467 -33.54 17.78 4.95
C PRO A 467 -33.57 18.04 3.43
N GLU A 468 -34.00 19.23 2.99
CA GLU A 468 -33.99 19.63 1.59
C GLU A 468 -32.57 19.75 1.01
N LYS A 469 -31.59 20.20 1.81
CA LYS A 469 -30.18 20.29 1.41
C LYS A 469 -29.57 18.88 1.32
N VAL A 470 -29.91 17.98 2.22
CA VAL A 470 -29.52 16.56 2.13
C VAL A 470 -29.99 15.96 0.81
N GLU A 471 -31.27 16.10 0.47
CA GLU A 471 -31.82 15.54 -0.79
C GLU A 471 -31.19 16.18 -2.03
N ALA A 472 -30.92 17.48 -1.99
CA ALA A 472 -30.23 18.16 -3.09
C ALA A 472 -28.80 17.60 -3.30
N LEU A 473 -28.04 17.39 -2.23
CA LEU A 473 -26.69 16.84 -2.27
C LEU A 473 -26.66 15.36 -2.62
N LYS A 474 -27.61 14.56 -2.16
CA LYS A 474 -27.78 13.16 -2.61
C LYS A 474 -27.98 13.08 -4.11
N LYS A 475 -28.81 13.98 -4.66
CA LYS A 475 -29.01 14.07 -6.11
C LYS A 475 -27.72 14.48 -6.83
N ALA A 476 -26.97 15.45 -6.30
CA ALA A 476 -25.68 15.87 -6.86
C ALA A 476 -24.67 14.71 -6.83
N PHE A 477 -24.60 13.96 -5.72
CA PHE A 477 -23.79 12.73 -5.66
C PHE A 477 -24.19 11.74 -6.76
N GLY A 478 -25.49 11.47 -6.95
CA GLY A 478 -25.97 10.57 -7.99
C GLY A 478 -25.52 10.99 -9.40
N VAL A 479 -25.58 12.30 -9.72
CA VAL A 479 -25.10 12.84 -11.00
C VAL A 479 -23.59 12.64 -11.17
N GLN A 480 -22.79 12.91 -10.13
CA GLN A 480 -21.36 12.69 -10.16
C GLN A 480 -21.01 11.20 -10.24
N ALA A 481 -21.75 10.35 -9.51
CA ALA A 481 -21.54 8.90 -9.52
C ALA A 481 -21.75 8.30 -10.90
N GLU A 482 -22.82 8.69 -11.60
CA GLU A 482 -23.10 8.28 -12.98
C GLU A 482 -22.01 8.75 -13.94
N ALA A 483 -21.66 10.05 -13.88
CA ALA A 483 -20.67 10.64 -14.78
C ALA A 483 -19.26 10.06 -14.60
N ASN A 484 -18.95 9.54 -13.41
CA ASN A 484 -17.62 9.03 -13.05
C ASN A 484 -17.56 7.50 -12.89
N LYS A 485 -18.60 6.75 -13.27
CA LYS A 485 -18.61 5.27 -13.24
C LYS A 485 -18.51 4.68 -11.81
N VAL A 486 -19.09 5.36 -10.81
CA VAL A 486 -19.09 4.93 -9.41
C VAL A 486 -20.06 3.77 -9.17
N PHE A 487 -21.13 3.70 -9.99
CA PHE A 487 -22.12 2.65 -9.80
C PHE A 487 -21.64 1.26 -10.27
N PRO A 488 -21.95 0.21 -9.48
CA PRO A 488 -22.74 0.22 -8.24
C PRO A 488 -21.95 0.82 -7.07
N VAL A 489 -22.63 1.60 -6.21
CA VAL A 489 -22.01 2.11 -4.98
C VAL A 489 -21.50 0.95 -4.13
N GLY A 490 -20.28 1.07 -3.65
CA GLY A 490 -19.62 -0.03 -2.94
C GLY A 490 -19.04 -1.12 -3.85
N GLY A 491 -18.91 -0.84 -5.16
CA GLY A 491 -18.32 -1.78 -6.13
C GLY A 491 -16.93 -2.29 -5.72
N GLY A 492 -16.16 -1.50 -4.98
CA GLY A 492 -14.91 -1.93 -4.37
C GLY A 492 -15.03 -3.04 -3.31
N LEU A 493 -16.24 -3.31 -2.78
CA LEU A 493 -16.49 -4.46 -1.89
C LEU A 493 -16.68 -5.77 -2.66
N TRP A 494 -16.93 -5.73 -3.96
CA TRP A 494 -17.26 -6.91 -4.74
C TRP A 494 -16.18 -7.98 -4.62
N SER A 495 -15.02 -7.73 -5.16
CA SER A 495 -13.88 -8.65 -5.10
C SER A 495 -13.16 -8.66 -3.74
N ALA A 496 -13.32 -7.60 -2.95
CA ALA A 496 -12.72 -7.55 -1.62
C ALA A 496 -13.47 -8.40 -0.56
N VAL A 497 -14.80 -8.56 -0.71
CA VAL A 497 -15.65 -9.15 0.34
C VAL A 497 -16.66 -10.15 -0.20
N PHE A 498 -17.40 -9.79 -1.27
CA PHE A 498 -18.54 -10.58 -1.71
C PHE A 498 -18.17 -11.71 -2.69
N HIS A 499 -17.23 -11.44 -3.58
CA HIS A 499 -16.79 -12.33 -4.64
C HIS A 499 -15.26 -12.30 -4.80
N PRO A 500 -14.51 -12.77 -3.80
CA PRO A 500 -13.04 -12.75 -3.84
C PRO A 500 -12.46 -13.62 -4.98
N GLU A 501 -13.25 -14.51 -5.54
CA GLU A 501 -12.92 -15.30 -6.73
C GLU A 501 -12.77 -14.46 -8.00
N ASP A 502 -13.41 -13.29 -8.05
CA ASP A 502 -13.38 -12.36 -9.19
C ASP A 502 -12.15 -11.41 -9.13
N ALA A 503 -11.38 -11.41 -8.03
CA ALA A 503 -10.14 -10.65 -7.95
C ALA A 503 -9.12 -11.14 -8.99
N PRO A 504 -8.29 -10.24 -9.56
CA PRO A 504 -7.31 -10.62 -10.57
C PRO A 504 -6.39 -11.73 -10.06
N SER A 505 -6.32 -12.82 -10.79
CA SER A 505 -5.49 -13.97 -10.48
C SER A 505 -5.09 -14.70 -11.75
N ASN A 506 -4.06 -15.53 -11.66
CA ASN A 506 -3.72 -16.43 -12.74
C ASN A 506 -4.81 -17.52 -12.87
N PRO A 507 -5.49 -17.67 -14.01
CA PRO A 507 -6.56 -18.66 -14.19
C PRO A 507 -6.05 -20.10 -14.31
N ALA A 508 -4.73 -20.32 -14.39
CA ALA A 508 -4.15 -21.65 -14.51
C ALA A 508 -4.44 -22.49 -13.27
N THR A 509 -4.70 -23.79 -13.49
CA THR A 509 -4.87 -24.78 -12.43
C THR A 509 -3.67 -25.73 -12.34
N GLU A 510 -2.76 -25.62 -13.30
CA GLU A 510 -1.52 -26.37 -13.41
C GLU A 510 -0.39 -25.41 -13.82
N PHE A 511 0.75 -25.53 -13.16
CA PHE A 511 1.92 -24.71 -13.39
C PHE A 511 3.14 -25.63 -13.53
N GLN A 512 4.08 -25.25 -14.40
CA GLN A 512 5.33 -25.98 -14.56
C GLN A 512 6.50 -25.00 -14.59
N PHE A 513 7.48 -25.26 -13.74
CA PHE A 513 8.68 -24.43 -13.58
C PHE A 513 9.93 -25.28 -13.75
N THR A 514 11.02 -24.60 -14.06
CA THR A 514 12.40 -25.12 -13.97
C THR A 514 13.15 -24.35 -12.90
N GLN A 515 14.32 -24.86 -12.51
CA GLN A 515 15.21 -24.15 -11.60
C GLN A 515 15.50 -22.73 -12.11
N ASP A 516 15.71 -21.81 -11.18
CA ASP A 516 16.00 -20.39 -11.45
C ASP A 516 14.82 -19.57 -12.05
N VAL A 517 13.61 -20.11 -12.10
CA VAL A 517 12.42 -19.28 -12.28
C VAL A 517 12.11 -18.60 -10.96
N VAL A 518 12.37 -17.29 -10.88
CA VAL A 518 12.30 -16.50 -9.65
C VAL A 518 11.57 -15.18 -9.88
N GLY A 519 11.13 -14.56 -8.79
CA GLY A 519 10.46 -13.26 -8.85
C GLY A 519 9.08 -13.31 -9.48
N VAL A 520 8.36 -14.45 -9.40
CA VAL A 520 6.97 -14.55 -9.85
C VAL A 520 6.08 -13.92 -8.80
N PRO A 521 5.40 -12.77 -9.07
CA PRO A 521 4.59 -12.08 -8.09
C PRO A 521 3.51 -12.99 -7.49
N GLU A 522 3.27 -12.92 -6.19
CA GLU A 522 2.35 -13.83 -5.49
C GLU A 522 0.95 -13.87 -6.10
N PHE A 523 0.42 -12.72 -6.56
CA PHE A 523 -0.92 -12.67 -7.18
C PHE A 523 -1.01 -13.41 -8.51
N THR A 524 0.12 -13.71 -9.15
CA THR A 524 0.19 -14.49 -10.40
C THR A 524 0.78 -15.89 -10.20
N ALA A 525 1.35 -16.16 -9.04
CA ALA A 525 1.96 -17.43 -8.66
C ALA A 525 0.94 -18.51 -8.29
N PRO A 526 1.34 -19.78 -8.24
CA PRO A 526 0.50 -20.84 -7.68
C PRO A 526 0.24 -20.59 -6.18
N LYS A 527 -1.02 -20.65 -5.75
CA LYS A 527 -1.44 -20.40 -4.37
C LYS A 527 -1.20 -21.60 -3.46
N VAL A 528 0.07 -22.00 -3.31
CA VAL A 528 0.48 -23.22 -2.56
C VAL A 528 0.18 -23.16 -1.07
N GLY A 529 0.03 -21.98 -0.50
CA GLY A 529 -0.32 -21.77 0.92
C GLY A 529 -1.81 -21.55 1.21
N ALA A 530 -2.67 -21.45 0.17
CA ALA A 530 -4.07 -21.05 0.33
C ALA A 530 -5.08 -22.08 -0.23
N ARG A 531 -4.66 -22.91 -1.16
CA ARG A 531 -5.51 -23.87 -1.89
C ARG A 531 -5.00 -25.31 -1.74
N SER A 532 -5.90 -26.29 -1.85
CA SER A 532 -5.50 -27.70 -1.99
C SER A 532 -4.67 -27.86 -3.26
N ASN A 533 -3.46 -28.42 -3.13
CA ASN A 533 -2.54 -28.55 -4.24
C ASN A 533 -1.60 -29.77 -4.06
N LEU A 534 -0.99 -30.19 -5.16
CA LEU A 534 0.12 -31.13 -5.21
C LEU A 534 1.30 -30.44 -5.89
N VAL A 535 2.40 -30.29 -5.17
CA VAL A 535 3.69 -29.87 -5.73
C VAL A 535 4.51 -31.13 -5.98
N THR A 536 4.94 -31.36 -7.22
CA THR A 536 5.81 -32.48 -7.62
C THR A 536 7.13 -31.92 -8.11
N ILE A 537 8.24 -32.36 -7.51
CA ILE A 537 9.60 -31.89 -7.84
C ILE A 537 10.45 -33.08 -8.28
N GLU A 538 10.94 -33.04 -9.50
CA GLU A 538 11.97 -33.93 -9.97
C GLU A 538 13.34 -33.29 -9.73
N ALA A 539 14.14 -33.85 -8.84
CA ALA A 539 15.42 -33.27 -8.46
C ALA A 539 16.55 -34.30 -8.45
N GLU A 540 17.78 -33.84 -8.60
CA GLU A 540 18.98 -34.64 -8.39
C GLU A 540 19.72 -34.16 -7.15
N LEU A 541 19.72 -35.00 -6.11
CA LEU A 541 20.33 -34.71 -4.82
C LEU A 541 21.74 -35.32 -4.76
N ARG A 542 22.64 -34.55 -4.15
CA ARG A 542 23.98 -35.01 -3.74
C ARG A 542 24.02 -35.22 -2.22
N PRO A 543 25.03 -35.94 -1.68
CA PRO A 543 25.17 -36.12 -0.22
C PRO A 543 25.30 -34.78 0.55
N ASP A 544 25.78 -33.73 -0.12
CA ASP A 544 25.98 -32.38 0.40
C ASP A 544 24.90 -31.38 -0.10
N SER A 545 23.78 -31.88 -0.59
CA SER A 545 22.71 -31.04 -1.07
C SER A 545 22.11 -30.23 0.06
N GLU A 546 22.03 -28.91 -0.17
CA GLU A 546 21.34 -27.93 0.69
C GLU A 546 20.78 -26.79 -0.14
N GLY A 547 19.83 -26.06 0.43
CA GLY A 547 19.19 -24.90 -0.18
C GLY A 547 17.70 -25.07 -0.44
N VAL A 548 17.07 -23.98 -0.84
CA VAL A 548 15.62 -23.89 -1.04
C VAL A 548 15.22 -24.53 -2.37
N LEU A 549 14.23 -25.43 -2.33
CA LEU A 549 13.63 -26.03 -3.51
C LEU A 549 12.55 -25.13 -4.11
N TYR A 550 11.66 -24.58 -3.26
CA TYR A 550 10.76 -23.50 -3.61
C TYR A 550 10.41 -22.67 -2.38
N ALA A 551 10.07 -21.40 -2.61
CA ALA A 551 9.51 -20.50 -1.61
C ALA A 551 8.39 -19.66 -2.22
N LEU A 552 7.41 -19.29 -1.41
CA LEU A 552 6.37 -18.30 -1.73
C LEU A 552 6.23 -17.38 -0.53
N GLY A 553 6.39 -16.07 -0.72
CA GLY A 553 6.20 -15.09 0.32
C GLY A 553 7.50 -14.54 0.89
N ALA A 554 7.43 -14.00 2.12
CA ALA A 554 8.48 -13.26 2.78
C ALA A 554 8.66 -13.72 4.24
N PHE A 555 9.56 -13.05 4.98
CA PHE A 555 9.69 -13.29 6.42
C PHE A 555 8.41 -13.00 7.19
N SER A 556 7.66 -11.99 6.74
CA SER A 556 6.35 -11.63 7.30
C SER A 556 5.26 -12.67 7.10
N GLY A 557 5.42 -13.59 6.17
CA GLY A 557 4.49 -14.71 5.91
C GLY A 557 4.86 -15.46 4.64
N GLY A 558 4.74 -16.78 4.65
CA GLY A 558 5.09 -17.57 3.47
C GLY A 558 5.13 -19.08 3.68
N VAL A 559 5.49 -19.77 2.61
CA VAL A 559 5.72 -21.22 2.58
C VAL A 559 7.06 -21.49 1.92
N ALA A 560 7.90 -22.31 2.54
CA ALA A 560 9.16 -22.73 1.95
C ALA A 560 9.41 -24.24 2.13
N LEU A 561 10.07 -24.82 1.14
CA LEU A 561 10.60 -26.19 1.19
C LEU A 561 12.09 -26.14 0.89
N TRP A 562 12.92 -26.66 1.77
CA TRP A 562 14.36 -26.67 1.58
C TRP A 562 15.03 -27.97 2.06
N VAL A 563 16.25 -28.17 1.61
CA VAL A 563 17.14 -29.24 2.07
C VAL A 563 18.23 -28.67 2.96
N GLU A 564 18.43 -29.25 4.12
CA GLU A 564 19.48 -28.88 5.04
C GLU A 564 19.90 -30.10 5.92
N ASN A 565 21.21 -30.27 6.14
CA ASN A 565 21.75 -31.36 6.97
C ASN A 565 21.24 -32.76 6.55
N GLY A 566 21.06 -32.99 5.25
CA GLY A 566 20.56 -34.26 4.69
C GLY A 566 19.08 -34.51 4.94
N LYS A 567 18.31 -33.51 5.35
CA LYS A 567 16.86 -33.61 5.59
C LYS A 567 16.08 -32.63 4.73
N LEU A 568 14.83 -33.00 4.43
CA LEU A 568 13.86 -32.12 3.79
C LEU A 568 13.04 -31.42 4.88
N THR A 569 12.95 -30.10 4.80
CA THR A 569 12.19 -29.29 5.74
C THR A 569 11.17 -28.45 4.99
N TYR A 570 9.94 -28.47 5.47
CA TYR A 570 8.83 -27.61 5.05
C TYR A 570 8.47 -26.69 6.19
N GLU A 571 8.28 -25.40 5.90
CA GLU A 571 7.78 -24.44 6.87
C GLU A 571 6.62 -23.65 6.28
N TYR A 572 5.56 -23.55 7.06
CA TYR A 572 4.43 -22.63 6.83
C TYR A 572 4.51 -21.54 7.89
N ASN A 573 4.82 -20.33 7.46
CA ASN A 573 4.92 -19.15 8.29
C ASN A 573 3.60 -18.34 8.18
N LEU A 574 2.70 -18.48 9.16
CA LEU A 574 1.48 -17.67 9.22
C LEU A 574 1.79 -16.32 9.88
N PHE A 575 2.31 -15.38 9.10
CA PHE A 575 2.51 -13.98 9.48
C PHE A 575 3.28 -13.81 10.79
N GLU A 576 4.34 -14.57 10.98
CA GLU A 576 5.21 -14.58 12.17
C GLU A 576 4.52 -15.04 13.47
N ILE A 577 3.19 -15.08 13.50
CA ILE A 577 2.38 -15.45 14.68
C ILE A 577 2.42 -16.95 14.93
N GLU A 578 2.37 -17.75 13.87
CA GLU A 578 2.39 -19.21 13.94
C GLU A 578 3.34 -19.76 12.87
N ARG A 579 4.22 -20.69 13.26
CA ARG A 579 5.10 -21.39 12.33
C ARG A 579 4.88 -22.89 12.47
N THR A 580 4.48 -23.53 11.37
CA THR A 580 4.37 -24.99 11.29
C THR A 580 5.57 -25.53 10.52
N ARG A 581 6.43 -26.29 11.19
CA ARG A 581 7.63 -26.88 10.59
C ARG A 581 7.51 -28.40 10.57
N LEU A 582 7.75 -28.99 9.40
CA LEU A 582 7.77 -30.43 9.18
C LEU A 582 9.14 -30.85 8.64
N GLU A 583 9.74 -31.84 9.22
CA GLU A 583 11.06 -32.34 8.83
C GLU A 583 11.00 -33.83 8.50
N SER A 584 11.70 -34.28 7.46
CA SER A 584 11.76 -35.68 7.09
C SER A 584 12.38 -36.51 8.20
N SER A 585 11.79 -37.68 8.48
CA SER A 585 12.29 -38.61 9.52
C SER A 585 13.65 -39.23 9.18
N ASP A 586 13.84 -39.58 7.90
CA ASP A 586 15.03 -40.24 7.39
C ASP A 586 15.92 -39.25 6.62
N PRO A 587 17.23 -39.49 6.54
CA PRO A 587 18.11 -38.77 5.61
C PRO A 587 17.64 -38.95 4.16
N LEU A 588 17.87 -37.90 3.34
CA LEU A 588 17.50 -37.91 1.94
C LEU A 588 18.36 -38.90 1.14
N PRO A 589 17.78 -39.61 0.17
CA PRO A 589 18.55 -40.42 -0.77
C PRO A 589 19.38 -39.52 -1.70
N SER A 590 20.51 -40.00 -2.19
CA SER A 590 21.29 -39.33 -3.25
C SER A 590 20.86 -39.83 -4.62
N GLY A 591 21.04 -39.00 -5.64
CA GLY A 591 20.66 -39.27 -7.02
C GLY A 591 19.32 -38.62 -7.40
N LYS A 592 18.69 -39.16 -8.43
CA LYS A 592 17.37 -38.64 -8.88
C LYS A 592 16.28 -39.08 -7.91
N VAL A 593 15.46 -38.11 -7.52
CA VAL A 593 14.33 -38.30 -6.60
C VAL A 593 13.09 -37.58 -7.11
N ASN A 594 11.93 -38.11 -6.79
CA ASN A 594 10.65 -37.46 -6.96
C ASN A 594 10.14 -37.04 -5.56
N ILE A 595 10.00 -35.73 -5.33
CA ILE A 595 9.48 -35.15 -4.09
C ILE A 595 8.06 -34.68 -4.34
N GLU A 596 7.12 -35.11 -3.52
CA GLU A 596 5.72 -34.66 -3.57
C GLU A 596 5.35 -33.95 -2.27
N VAL A 597 4.76 -32.78 -2.37
CA VAL A 597 4.13 -32.07 -1.26
C VAL A 597 2.64 -31.93 -1.57
N GLU A 598 1.84 -32.76 -0.92
CA GLU A 598 0.39 -32.72 -1.02
C GLU A 598 -0.16 -31.89 0.13
N THR A 599 -0.89 -30.81 -0.22
CA THR A 599 -1.56 -29.93 0.72
C THR A 599 -3.06 -30.02 0.50
N ARG A 600 -3.84 -30.30 1.54
CA ARG A 600 -5.30 -30.35 1.49
C ARG A 600 -5.91 -29.39 2.48
N LYS A 601 -6.73 -28.47 1.98
CA LYS A 601 -7.53 -27.56 2.80
C LYS A 601 -8.72 -28.33 3.40
N ALA A 602 -8.92 -28.22 4.71
CA ALA A 602 -9.90 -29.01 5.44
C ALA A 602 -11.36 -28.63 5.09
N SER A 603 -11.62 -27.38 4.72
CA SER A 603 -12.94 -26.88 4.29
C SER A 603 -12.80 -25.66 3.40
N SER A 604 -13.92 -25.13 2.90
CA SER A 604 -13.98 -23.83 2.19
C SER A 604 -13.99 -22.64 3.14
N ASP A 605 -13.98 -22.83 4.45
CA ASP A 605 -14.03 -21.75 5.41
C ASP A 605 -12.82 -20.83 5.31
N HIS A 606 -13.02 -19.59 5.75
CA HIS A 606 -11.97 -18.58 5.83
C HIS A 606 -10.84 -19.07 6.77
N ALA A 607 -9.61 -18.97 6.32
CA ALA A 607 -8.42 -19.42 7.03
C ALA A 607 -8.48 -20.89 7.53
N ALA A 608 -9.19 -21.78 6.80
CA ALA A 608 -9.30 -23.18 7.17
C ALA A 608 -7.94 -23.86 7.29
N PRO A 609 -7.81 -24.86 8.17
CA PRO A 609 -6.56 -25.63 8.33
C PRO A 609 -6.13 -26.33 7.05
N LEU A 610 -4.83 -26.65 6.97
CA LEU A 610 -4.26 -27.46 5.90
C LEU A 610 -3.62 -28.73 6.48
N ASP A 611 -3.88 -29.87 5.85
CA ASP A 611 -3.13 -31.08 6.07
C ASP A 611 -2.04 -31.22 5.01
N VAL A 612 -0.80 -31.43 5.43
CA VAL A 612 0.37 -31.53 4.55
C VAL A 612 0.98 -32.93 4.67
N VAL A 613 1.19 -33.57 3.52
CA VAL A 613 1.87 -34.86 3.43
C VAL A 613 3.02 -34.75 2.44
N ILE A 614 4.23 -35.13 2.87
CA ILE A 614 5.43 -35.09 2.03
C ILE A 614 5.89 -36.52 1.76
N ARG A 615 6.14 -36.79 0.46
CA ARG A 615 6.62 -38.08 -0.01
C ARG A 615 7.90 -37.91 -0.81
N ILE A 616 8.76 -38.92 -0.75
CA ILE A 616 9.93 -39.06 -1.62
C ILE A 616 9.84 -40.43 -2.28
N ASP A 617 9.87 -40.48 -3.61
CA ASP A 617 9.70 -41.67 -4.42
C ASP A 617 8.47 -42.51 -4.00
N GLY A 618 7.36 -41.83 -3.70
CA GLY A 618 6.09 -42.40 -3.26
C GLY A 618 6.04 -42.83 -1.78
N LYS A 619 7.15 -42.78 -1.03
CA LYS A 619 7.19 -43.08 0.41
C LYS A 619 6.91 -41.82 1.23
N GLU A 620 5.91 -41.87 2.14
CA GLU A 620 5.68 -40.80 3.13
C GLU A 620 6.91 -40.64 4.03
N VAL A 621 7.47 -39.40 4.08
CA VAL A 621 8.65 -39.08 4.90
C VAL A 621 8.31 -38.16 6.06
N THR A 622 7.22 -37.38 5.94
CA THR A 622 6.66 -36.61 7.04
C THR A 622 5.24 -36.17 6.68
N LYS A 623 4.46 -35.81 7.69
CA LYS A 623 3.15 -35.19 7.57
C LYS A 623 2.85 -34.28 8.76
N GLY A 624 1.95 -33.35 8.58
CA GLY A 624 1.52 -32.44 9.65
C GLY A 624 0.28 -31.65 9.33
N HIS A 625 -0.07 -30.79 10.26
CA HIS A 625 -1.25 -30.00 10.24
C HIS A 625 -0.90 -28.53 10.45
N VAL A 626 -1.30 -27.66 9.53
CA VAL A 626 -1.22 -26.20 9.63
C VAL A 626 -2.56 -25.73 10.21
N PRO A 627 -2.60 -25.13 11.41
CA PRO A 627 -3.86 -24.84 12.10
C PRO A 627 -4.73 -23.80 11.37
N ARG A 628 -4.10 -22.85 10.67
CA ARG A 628 -4.77 -21.79 9.92
C ARG A 628 -4.00 -21.49 8.63
N SER A 629 -4.70 -21.23 7.53
CA SER A 629 -4.10 -20.83 6.26
C SER A 629 -4.28 -19.34 5.99
N ALA A 630 -3.39 -18.76 5.18
CA ALA A 630 -3.54 -17.40 4.65
C ALA A 630 -4.57 -17.42 3.52
N PRO A 631 -5.73 -16.76 3.67
CA PRO A 631 -6.80 -16.88 2.68
C PRO A 631 -6.62 -16.00 1.44
N LEU A 632 -5.90 -14.87 1.55
CA LEU A 632 -5.70 -13.92 0.45
C LEU A 632 -4.29 -14.05 -0.14
N ALA A 633 -3.27 -13.65 0.61
CA ALA A 633 -1.88 -13.62 0.20
C ALA A 633 -0.97 -13.54 1.42
N PHE A 634 0.28 -13.95 1.30
CA PHE A 634 1.31 -13.81 2.33
C PHE A 634 2.00 -12.45 2.26
N THR A 635 2.12 -11.88 1.07
CA THR A 635 2.86 -10.65 0.82
C THR A 635 2.21 -9.85 -0.31
N ALA A 636 2.43 -8.54 -0.32
CA ALA A 636 1.99 -7.69 -1.41
C ALA A 636 3.03 -7.54 -2.52
N ASN A 637 4.31 -7.73 -2.23
CA ASN A 637 5.39 -7.42 -3.17
C ASN A 637 6.48 -8.48 -3.30
N ASP A 638 6.47 -9.54 -2.50
CA ASP A 638 7.42 -10.65 -2.64
C ASP A 638 6.91 -11.70 -3.65
N ALA A 639 7.58 -12.83 -3.79
CA ALA A 639 7.47 -13.66 -4.96
C ALA A 639 7.37 -15.16 -4.64
N PHE A 640 7.04 -15.92 -5.69
CA PHE A 640 7.29 -17.36 -5.77
C PHE A 640 8.59 -17.61 -6.52
N ASP A 641 9.44 -18.43 -5.92
CA ASP A 641 10.77 -18.76 -6.41
C ASP A 641 11.00 -20.27 -6.47
N VAL A 642 11.83 -20.72 -7.41
CA VAL A 642 12.28 -22.11 -7.55
C VAL A 642 13.80 -22.19 -7.51
N GLY A 643 14.33 -22.98 -6.56
CA GLY A 643 15.76 -23.20 -6.40
C GLY A 643 16.48 -22.18 -5.53
N LYS A 644 15.79 -21.21 -4.99
CA LYS A 644 16.26 -20.25 -3.97
C LYS A 644 15.09 -19.52 -3.34
N ASP A 645 15.35 -18.63 -2.38
CA ASP A 645 14.39 -17.71 -1.76
C ASP A 645 14.93 -16.29 -1.91
N SER A 646 14.42 -15.57 -2.90
CA SER A 646 14.89 -14.21 -3.24
C SER A 646 14.27 -13.18 -2.32
N TYR A 647 14.87 -11.99 -2.25
CA TYR A 647 14.44 -10.84 -1.44
C TYR A 647 14.35 -11.18 0.05
N SER A 648 13.16 -11.19 0.67
CA SER A 648 12.96 -11.47 2.09
C SER A 648 12.72 -12.97 2.32
N PRO A 649 13.61 -13.67 3.07
CA PRO A 649 13.51 -15.12 3.23
C PRO A 649 12.35 -15.53 4.13
N VAL A 650 11.58 -16.54 3.72
CA VAL A 650 10.40 -17.04 4.46
C VAL A 650 10.76 -17.58 5.85
N ALA A 651 11.90 -18.29 5.97
CA ALA A 651 12.23 -19.00 7.20
C ALA A 651 13.42 -18.41 7.95
N LEU A 652 13.27 -18.31 9.28
CA LEU A 652 14.32 -17.88 10.19
C LEU A 652 15.57 -18.78 10.13
N ALA A 653 15.39 -20.06 9.80
CA ALA A 653 16.46 -21.05 9.75
C ALA A 653 17.59 -20.70 8.77
N TYR A 654 17.29 -20.02 7.69
CA TYR A 654 18.27 -19.58 6.68
C TYR A 654 18.26 -18.06 6.44
N PHE A 655 17.69 -17.28 7.34
CA PHE A 655 17.57 -15.81 7.21
C PHE A 655 18.92 -15.14 6.90
N ASP A 656 19.97 -15.51 7.61
CA ASP A 656 21.32 -14.95 7.44
C ASP A 656 22.12 -15.59 6.27
N ARG A 657 21.51 -16.57 5.57
CA ARG A 657 22.12 -17.28 4.41
C ARG A 657 21.38 -17.05 3.11
N LYS A 658 20.47 -16.08 3.09
CA LYS A 658 19.70 -15.74 1.87
C LYS A 658 20.61 -15.46 0.66
N PRO A 659 20.20 -15.82 -0.53
CA PRO A 659 18.95 -16.45 -0.93
C PRO A 659 18.89 -17.96 -0.71
N PHE A 660 19.85 -18.55 0.00
CA PHE A 660 20.02 -19.98 0.30
C PHE A 660 19.75 -20.87 -0.91
N ALA A 661 20.47 -20.58 -2.00
CA ALA A 661 20.28 -21.24 -3.27
C ALA A 661 20.56 -22.74 -3.18
N PHE A 662 19.69 -23.55 -3.82
CA PHE A 662 19.84 -24.99 -3.89
C PHE A 662 21.06 -25.35 -4.72
N ASN A 663 21.99 -26.10 -4.12
CA ASN A 663 23.24 -26.51 -4.75
C ASN A 663 23.14 -27.82 -5.56
N GLY A 664 21.95 -28.47 -5.56
CA GLY A 664 21.64 -29.62 -6.42
C GLY A 664 21.01 -29.16 -7.75
N LYS A 665 20.27 -30.05 -8.41
CA LYS A 665 19.56 -29.76 -9.65
C LYS A 665 18.08 -30.05 -9.53
N ILE A 666 17.22 -29.08 -9.90
CA ILE A 666 15.79 -29.27 -10.08
C ILE A 666 15.54 -29.40 -11.58
N GLU A 667 15.12 -30.59 -12.02
CA GLU A 667 14.77 -30.85 -13.43
C GLU A 667 13.42 -30.22 -13.76
N SER A 668 12.42 -30.38 -12.87
CA SER A 668 11.10 -29.79 -13.00
C SER A 668 10.45 -29.59 -11.64
N LEU A 669 9.59 -28.57 -11.53
CA LEU A 669 8.64 -28.36 -10.45
C LEU A 669 7.26 -28.15 -11.05
N LYS A 670 6.32 -29.01 -10.70
CA LYS A 670 4.93 -28.94 -11.15
C LYS A 670 4.02 -28.65 -9.95
N VAL A 671 3.05 -27.75 -10.12
CA VAL A 671 1.98 -27.49 -9.15
C VAL A 671 0.63 -27.76 -9.80
N GLU A 672 -0.20 -28.58 -9.17
CA GLU A 672 -1.56 -28.89 -9.61
C GLU A 672 -2.54 -28.60 -8.49
N TYR A 673 -3.63 -27.88 -8.77
CA TYR A 673 -4.69 -27.72 -7.79
C TYR A 673 -5.55 -28.97 -7.69
N LEU A 674 -5.78 -29.40 -6.45
CA LEU A 674 -6.61 -30.56 -6.16
C LEU A 674 -8.08 -30.12 -5.99
N LYS A 675 -8.99 -31.01 -6.36
CA LYS A 675 -10.45 -30.80 -6.20
C LYS A 675 -10.87 -31.03 -4.76
#